data_cd210b89f2206efe23f0f01e98699c47
#
_entry.id   cd210b89f2206efe23f0f01e98699c47
#
_cell.length_a   1.000
_cell.length_b   1.000
_cell.length_c   1.000
_cell.angle_alpha   90.00
_cell.angle_beta   90.00
_cell.angle_gamma   90.00
#
_symmetry.space_group_name_H-M   'P 1'
#
loop_
_entity.id
_entity.type
_entity.pdbx_description
1 polymer ?
#
loop_
_entity_poly.entity_id
_entity_poly.type
_entity_poly.pdbx_seq_one_letter_code
_entity_poly.pdbx_strand_id
1 'polypeptide(L)'
;MTVTAVKTGGIGQPVLRKEDLRLLTGQGRYTDDVNLPGQAYSVVVRSPHAHARIRGIDTAKARKVPGVLAVLTGADMQADHIAPIPCYATIPGLVDVPLNNTDGSPKKESPLPLLATDKVRLVGDAVAAVIGDTLAAAQEGAEAVEVDYQPLPAVTETTATLKPGAPIVWEDVAPTNLCVDAHMGDAAATDAAFKRAEHVASLRTQVNRVTGVPLEPRSVVCQYDGRDGRFTVYCGGDNSVRQKRDLAKVMNIEPDRVRFIARDVGGNFGTRNWFYPEYGIAAWAAKKLGRPVKWTQTRSEAFLADYQGRDLYAEAELALDKAGNFLGLRADLISNVGAYTVIYVPLMKTSELLTSVYHLPAAFVRGRAVVSNTSPTAPYRSAGRPEAMFIMERLIDMAAKKFGFDRIELRRRNIVRDNAMPYRTPLGLTYDSGTFGRAMENVVKRADWDGFPARKAEARKRGKLRGIGISNFIEITSGFPLERTEISLQPDDQRVDVVIGTTASGQGHETSFAQCVSEWLGVPFESIRLITGDTDTVKEGGGSHSARSMRMAGIVMGTATKMIIEKATQIAAHVLEASPADVEFAKGVFTIKGTDRRVGIFEVAKAATTRNDLPRELQGTLGAEYQEMMKFPGFPYGCQVGEVEIDPDTGELTVVSVTMVDDVGRAVNPMILHGQAHGGIAQGFGQAMMEHAYYDPETGQMLAGSFMDYAIPRADTLPSFDTEIMEVPTPTNPLGVRAGGESGTTPALAVVANAVVDALADYDVTHFELPATPERIWRAMHGNGAGRRVCTERSVETS
;
A
#
# COMPACT_ATOMS: atom_id res chain seq x y z
N MET A 1 -15.21 20.40 24.99
CA MET A 1 -13.99 20.62 24.21
C MET A 1 -13.98 22.06 23.74
N THR A 2 -13.11 22.89 24.30
CA THR A 2 -12.90 24.29 23.86
C THR A 2 -12.18 24.22 22.49
N VAL A 3 -12.86 24.63 21.43
CA VAL A 3 -12.27 24.80 20.12
C VAL A 3 -11.28 25.96 20.23
N THR A 4 -10.01 25.63 20.42
CA THR A 4 -8.93 26.60 20.31
C THR A 4 -8.87 27.08 18.86
N ALA A 5 -8.87 28.37 18.61
CA ALA A 5 -8.80 28.97 17.29
C ALA A 5 -7.62 28.35 16.51
N VAL A 6 -7.93 27.64 15.42
CA VAL A 6 -6.95 27.02 14.53
C VAL A 6 -6.10 28.12 13.92
N LYS A 7 -4.81 28.14 14.22
CA LYS A 7 -3.84 29.02 13.54
C LYS A 7 -3.79 28.61 12.06
N THR A 8 -4.07 29.53 11.17
CA THR A 8 -4.08 29.29 9.72
C THR A 8 -2.68 28.98 9.20
N GLY A 9 -2.50 27.76 8.71
CA GLY A 9 -1.59 27.30 7.70
C GLY A 9 -0.10 27.47 7.92
N GLY A 10 0.59 26.49 8.47
CA GLY A 10 2.05 26.34 8.46
C GLY A 10 2.44 24.88 8.65
N ILE A 11 3.67 24.52 8.29
CA ILE A 11 4.20 23.18 8.54
C ILE A 11 4.23 22.93 10.06
N GLY A 12 3.73 21.75 10.48
CA GLY A 12 3.61 21.38 11.91
C GLY A 12 2.31 21.81 12.57
N GLN A 13 1.40 22.49 11.87
CA GLN A 13 0.11 22.89 12.42
C GLN A 13 -0.99 21.87 12.07
N PRO A 14 -1.92 21.56 13.01
CA PRO A 14 -3.03 20.67 12.78
C PRO A 14 -4.17 21.39 12.01
N VAL A 15 -3.92 21.69 10.74
CA VAL A 15 -4.89 22.38 9.86
C VAL A 15 -5.96 21.39 9.43
N LEU A 16 -7.24 21.81 9.48
CA LEU A 16 -8.36 21.03 8.95
C LEU A 16 -8.20 20.80 7.44
N ARG A 17 -8.61 19.64 6.96
CA ARG A 17 -8.45 19.30 5.54
C ARG A 17 -9.32 20.18 4.66
N LYS A 18 -8.73 20.77 3.62
CA LYS A 18 -9.45 21.61 2.62
C LYS A 18 -10.54 20.81 1.91
N GLU A 19 -10.23 19.57 1.58
CA GLU A 19 -11.10 18.65 0.86
C GLU A 19 -12.32 18.19 1.66
N ASP A 20 -12.29 18.26 2.99
CA ASP A 20 -13.39 17.75 3.85
C ASP A 20 -14.71 18.45 3.59
N LEU A 21 -14.72 19.77 3.42
CA LEU A 21 -15.97 20.50 3.18
C LEU A 21 -16.66 19.99 1.90
N ARG A 22 -15.92 19.82 0.80
CA ARG A 22 -16.45 19.29 -0.47
C ARG A 22 -16.99 17.87 -0.28
N LEU A 23 -16.24 17.01 0.39
CA LEU A 23 -16.60 15.60 0.57
C LEU A 23 -17.82 15.44 1.51
N LEU A 24 -17.82 16.15 2.64
CA LEU A 24 -18.89 16.06 3.64
C LEU A 24 -20.22 16.70 3.22
N THR A 25 -20.18 17.63 2.26
CA THR A 25 -21.40 18.29 1.73
C THR A 25 -21.92 17.64 0.43
N GLY A 26 -21.42 16.45 0.06
CA GLY A 26 -21.87 15.73 -1.13
C GLY A 26 -21.41 16.34 -2.45
N GLN A 27 -20.37 17.17 -2.43
CA GLN A 27 -19.78 17.79 -3.64
C GLN A 27 -18.57 17.01 -4.17
N GLY A 28 -18.22 15.88 -3.53
CA GLY A 28 -17.23 14.93 -4.04
C GLY A 28 -17.61 14.45 -5.43
N ARG A 29 -16.61 14.12 -6.24
CA ARG A 29 -16.77 13.64 -7.62
C ARG A 29 -15.99 12.34 -7.80
N TYR A 30 -16.66 11.24 -7.53
CA TYR A 30 -16.11 9.89 -7.72
C TYR A 30 -16.31 9.42 -9.16
N THR A 31 -15.68 8.34 -9.53
CA THR A 31 -15.74 7.84 -10.91
C THR A 31 -17.16 7.46 -11.32
N ASP A 32 -17.92 6.86 -10.40
CA ASP A 32 -19.30 6.44 -10.70
C ASP A 32 -20.29 7.63 -10.85
N ASP A 33 -19.92 8.82 -10.36
CA ASP A 33 -20.70 10.05 -10.60
C ASP A 33 -20.57 10.58 -12.05
N VAL A 34 -19.56 10.08 -12.80
CA VAL A 34 -19.36 10.49 -14.20
C VAL A 34 -20.34 9.78 -15.08
N ASN A 35 -21.18 10.57 -15.80
CA ASN A 35 -22.10 10.09 -16.81
C ASN A 35 -21.93 10.92 -18.08
N LEU A 36 -21.76 10.23 -19.20
CA LEU A 36 -21.56 10.86 -20.52
C LEU A 36 -22.77 10.64 -21.42
N PRO A 37 -23.15 11.62 -22.27
CA PRO A 37 -24.26 11.47 -23.20
C PRO A 37 -24.11 10.23 -24.09
N GLY A 38 -25.18 9.44 -24.21
CA GLY A 38 -25.19 8.26 -25.05
C GLY A 38 -24.32 7.11 -24.56
N GLN A 39 -23.89 7.09 -23.28
CA GLN A 39 -23.07 5.98 -22.73
C GLN A 39 -23.80 4.64 -22.78
N ALA A 40 -23.01 3.58 -22.95
CA ALA A 40 -23.41 2.20 -22.80
C ALA A 40 -22.83 1.64 -21.46
N TYR A 41 -23.32 0.49 -21.05
CA TYR A 41 -22.94 -0.16 -19.79
C TYR A 41 -22.32 -1.52 -20.08
N SER A 42 -21.22 -1.83 -19.40
CA SER A 42 -20.55 -3.12 -19.48
C SER A 42 -20.83 -3.97 -18.24
N VAL A 43 -21.11 -5.25 -18.46
CA VAL A 43 -21.17 -6.28 -17.42
C VAL A 43 -20.20 -7.41 -17.79
N VAL A 44 -19.38 -7.84 -16.83
CA VAL A 44 -18.38 -8.89 -17.05
C VAL A 44 -18.93 -10.24 -16.59
N VAL A 45 -18.91 -11.22 -17.50
CA VAL A 45 -19.22 -12.63 -17.20
C VAL A 45 -17.98 -13.26 -16.56
N ARG A 46 -18.14 -13.80 -15.36
CA ARG A 46 -17.03 -14.34 -14.56
C ARG A 46 -17.10 -15.86 -14.40
N SER A 47 -15.93 -16.48 -14.35
CA SER A 47 -15.82 -17.91 -14.14
C SER A 47 -16.27 -18.30 -12.72
N PRO A 48 -17.13 -19.34 -12.60
CA PRO A 48 -17.43 -20.00 -11.33
C PRO A 48 -16.37 -21.04 -10.94
N HIS A 49 -15.40 -21.35 -11.82
CA HIS A 49 -14.37 -22.36 -11.60
C HIS A 49 -13.04 -21.73 -11.22
N ALA A 50 -12.36 -22.32 -10.26
CA ALA A 50 -11.00 -21.94 -9.87
C ALA A 50 -9.97 -22.30 -10.94
N HIS A 51 -10.19 -23.41 -11.67
CA HIS A 51 -9.35 -23.84 -12.79
C HIS A 51 -10.17 -24.66 -13.76
N ALA A 52 -10.27 -24.23 -14.99
CA ALA A 52 -11.00 -24.97 -16.04
C ALA A 52 -10.52 -24.57 -17.44
N ARG A 53 -10.59 -25.51 -18.39
CA ARG A 53 -10.50 -25.20 -19.83
C ARG A 53 -11.82 -24.64 -20.32
N ILE A 54 -11.75 -23.60 -21.14
CA ILE A 54 -12.91 -23.08 -21.89
C ILE A 54 -12.99 -23.90 -23.19
N ARG A 55 -14.03 -24.72 -23.35
CA ARG A 55 -14.28 -25.48 -24.57
C ARG A 55 -15.02 -24.66 -25.62
N GLY A 56 -15.86 -23.73 -25.15
CA GLY A 56 -16.64 -22.86 -26.01
C GLY A 56 -17.40 -21.82 -25.22
N ILE A 57 -17.74 -20.71 -25.88
CA ILE A 57 -18.58 -19.65 -25.35
C ILE A 57 -19.68 -19.41 -26.36
N ASP A 58 -20.93 -19.75 -26.03
CA ASP A 58 -22.10 -19.45 -26.84
C ASP A 58 -22.69 -18.08 -26.44
N THR A 59 -22.61 -17.14 -27.35
CA THR A 59 -23.13 -15.78 -27.20
C THR A 59 -24.42 -15.52 -27.99
N ALA A 60 -24.97 -16.54 -28.68
CA ALA A 60 -26.08 -16.36 -29.62
C ALA A 60 -27.35 -15.86 -28.94
N LYS A 61 -27.66 -16.35 -27.74
CA LYS A 61 -28.81 -15.90 -26.93
C LYS A 61 -28.58 -14.48 -26.41
N ALA A 62 -27.41 -14.20 -25.87
CA ALA A 62 -27.04 -12.90 -25.32
C ALA A 62 -27.15 -11.77 -26.37
N ARG A 63 -26.66 -12.04 -27.59
CA ARG A 63 -26.75 -11.09 -28.72
C ARG A 63 -28.19 -10.77 -29.17
N LYS A 64 -29.20 -11.59 -28.79
CA LYS A 64 -30.60 -11.37 -29.11
C LYS A 64 -31.36 -10.62 -28.01
N VAL A 65 -30.79 -10.43 -26.86
CA VAL A 65 -31.41 -9.65 -25.77
C VAL A 65 -31.58 -8.20 -26.23
N PRO A 66 -32.81 -7.65 -26.17
CA PRO A 66 -33.08 -6.27 -26.57
C PRO A 66 -32.19 -5.28 -25.80
N GLY A 67 -31.52 -4.39 -26.53
CA GLY A 67 -30.61 -3.40 -25.93
C GLY A 67 -29.18 -3.90 -25.74
N VAL A 68 -28.83 -5.17 -25.97
CA VAL A 68 -27.46 -5.63 -26.05
C VAL A 68 -26.83 -5.13 -27.34
N LEU A 69 -25.70 -4.41 -27.19
CA LEU A 69 -24.98 -3.77 -28.29
C LEU A 69 -23.80 -4.63 -28.79
N ALA A 70 -23.12 -5.30 -27.87
CA ALA A 70 -22.03 -6.21 -28.19
C ALA A 70 -21.83 -7.25 -27.09
N VAL A 71 -21.28 -8.39 -27.48
CA VAL A 71 -20.74 -9.42 -26.56
C VAL A 71 -19.29 -9.66 -27.00
N LEU A 72 -18.36 -9.39 -26.12
CA LEU A 72 -16.92 -9.49 -26.36
C LEU A 72 -16.39 -10.75 -25.66
N THR A 73 -15.51 -11.48 -26.34
CA THR A 73 -14.90 -12.73 -25.85
C THR A 73 -13.39 -12.69 -25.98
N GLY A 74 -12.68 -13.66 -25.41
CA GLY A 74 -11.26 -13.82 -25.61
C GLY A 74 -10.83 -13.98 -27.08
N ALA A 75 -11.69 -14.59 -27.94
CA ALA A 75 -11.44 -14.68 -29.36
C ALA A 75 -11.51 -13.31 -30.07
N ASP A 76 -12.49 -12.47 -29.69
CA ASP A 76 -12.58 -11.11 -30.21
C ASP A 76 -11.37 -10.27 -29.77
N MET A 77 -10.92 -10.47 -28.52
CA MET A 77 -9.72 -9.81 -27.96
C MET A 77 -8.46 -10.13 -28.78
N GLN A 78 -8.26 -11.40 -29.13
CA GLN A 78 -7.14 -11.84 -29.96
C GLN A 78 -7.22 -11.27 -31.40
N ALA A 79 -8.44 -11.28 -31.99
CA ALA A 79 -8.67 -10.74 -33.34
C ALA A 79 -8.41 -9.22 -33.41
N ASP A 80 -8.73 -8.48 -32.35
CA ASP A 80 -8.49 -7.04 -32.23
C ASP A 80 -7.08 -6.70 -31.70
N HIS A 81 -6.20 -7.69 -31.53
CA HIS A 81 -4.80 -7.53 -31.07
C HIS A 81 -4.64 -6.80 -29.76
N ILE A 82 -5.54 -7.03 -28.81
CA ILE A 82 -5.47 -6.47 -27.47
C ILE A 82 -4.39 -7.23 -26.67
N ALA A 83 -3.45 -6.49 -26.10
CA ALA A 83 -2.34 -7.07 -25.34
C ALA A 83 -2.74 -7.38 -23.87
N PRO A 84 -2.05 -8.31 -23.20
CA PRO A 84 -2.23 -8.52 -21.77
C PRO A 84 -1.77 -7.31 -20.95
N ILE A 85 -2.28 -7.23 -19.72
CA ILE A 85 -1.91 -6.19 -18.75
C ILE A 85 -0.43 -6.36 -18.37
N PRO A 86 0.37 -5.27 -18.32
CA PRO A 86 1.78 -5.35 -17.97
C PRO A 86 2.01 -5.84 -16.54
N CYS A 87 2.93 -6.78 -16.35
CA CYS A 87 3.51 -7.11 -15.05
C CYS A 87 4.65 -6.14 -14.71
N TYR A 88 4.83 -5.86 -13.43
CA TYR A 88 5.92 -5.04 -12.89
C TYR A 88 6.90 -5.89 -12.07
N ALA A 89 7.42 -6.97 -12.66
CA ALA A 89 8.41 -7.84 -12.03
C ALA A 89 9.70 -7.09 -11.65
N THR A 90 10.02 -6.02 -12.37
CA THR A 90 11.14 -5.12 -12.08
C THR A 90 10.69 -3.67 -12.27
N ILE A 91 11.04 -2.82 -11.31
CA ILE A 91 10.81 -1.36 -11.39
C ILE A 91 12.18 -0.70 -11.56
N PRO A 92 12.44 -0.04 -12.71
CA PRO A 92 13.71 0.66 -12.94
C PRO A 92 13.94 1.79 -11.93
N GLY A 93 15.17 1.88 -11.41
CA GLY A 93 15.56 2.95 -10.49
C GLY A 93 15.02 2.79 -9.06
N LEU A 94 14.49 1.62 -8.71
CA LEU A 94 14.07 1.31 -7.34
C LEU A 94 15.28 1.38 -6.39
N VAL A 95 15.09 1.98 -5.21
CA VAL A 95 16.14 2.17 -4.19
C VAL A 95 16.23 1.03 -3.19
N ASP A 96 15.44 0.00 -3.37
CA ASP A 96 15.38 -1.22 -2.54
C ASP A 96 16.50 -2.20 -2.90
N VAL A 97 16.69 -3.20 -2.04
CA VAL A 97 17.59 -4.32 -2.37
C VAL A 97 16.96 -5.17 -3.48
N PRO A 98 17.65 -5.40 -4.60
CA PRO A 98 17.07 -6.14 -5.72
C PRO A 98 16.72 -7.58 -5.33
N LEU A 99 15.49 -8.00 -5.62
CA LEU A 99 15.05 -9.39 -5.52
C LEU A 99 15.30 -10.07 -6.88
N ASN A 100 16.42 -10.73 -7.05
CA ASN A 100 16.79 -11.44 -8.29
C ASN A 100 16.86 -12.94 -8.05
N ASN A 101 16.49 -13.74 -9.05
CA ASN A 101 16.70 -15.19 -8.99
C ASN A 101 18.18 -15.52 -8.79
N THR A 102 18.46 -16.45 -7.89
CA THR A 102 19.83 -16.83 -7.51
C THR A 102 20.62 -17.45 -8.66
N ASP A 103 19.93 -18.10 -9.58
CA ASP A 103 20.50 -18.69 -10.79
C ASP A 103 20.71 -17.70 -11.96
N GLY A 104 20.34 -16.41 -11.74
CA GLY A 104 20.42 -15.35 -12.73
C GLY A 104 19.33 -15.38 -13.80
N SER A 105 18.38 -16.32 -13.74
CA SER A 105 17.25 -16.35 -14.65
C SER A 105 16.29 -15.16 -14.41
N PRO A 106 15.54 -14.69 -15.43
CA PRO A 106 14.54 -13.67 -15.24
C PRO A 106 13.40 -14.18 -14.34
N LYS A 107 12.82 -13.28 -13.55
CA LYS A 107 11.58 -13.56 -12.82
C LYS A 107 10.48 -13.89 -13.83
N LYS A 108 9.65 -14.88 -13.52
CA LYS A 108 8.60 -15.31 -14.43
C LYS A 108 7.38 -14.41 -14.32
N GLU A 109 6.77 -14.10 -15.45
CA GLU A 109 5.61 -13.21 -15.57
C GLU A 109 4.47 -13.98 -16.23
N SER A 110 3.44 -14.31 -15.47
CA SER A 110 2.22 -14.91 -16.00
C SER A 110 1.30 -13.80 -16.54
N PRO A 111 0.96 -13.83 -17.84
CA PRO A 111 0.23 -12.75 -18.49
C PRO A 111 -1.23 -12.70 -18.01
N LEU A 112 -1.70 -11.50 -17.65
CA LEU A 112 -3.11 -11.25 -17.30
C LEU A 112 -3.85 -10.68 -18.51
N PRO A 113 -4.67 -11.49 -19.22
CA PRO A 113 -5.48 -10.99 -20.34
C PRO A 113 -6.69 -10.18 -19.82
N LEU A 114 -7.31 -9.39 -20.69
CA LEU A 114 -8.58 -8.73 -20.34
C LEU A 114 -9.72 -9.76 -20.21
N LEU A 115 -9.74 -10.78 -21.08
CA LEU A 115 -10.69 -11.88 -21.07
C LEU A 115 -9.94 -13.20 -21.25
N ALA A 116 -10.27 -14.21 -20.49
CA ALA A 116 -9.68 -15.54 -20.62
C ALA A 116 -9.98 -16.14 -22.01
N THR A 117 -8.97 -16.78 -22.61
CA THR A 117 -9.07 -17.34 -23.97
C THR A 117 -9.23 -18.86 -23.98
N ASP A 118 -8.39 -19.58 -23.26
CA ASP A 118 -8.29 -21.03 -23.27
C ASP A 118 -8.60 -21.67 -21.91
N LYS A 119 -8.23 -20.96 -20.83
CA LYS A 119 -8.36 -21.40 -19.44
C LYS A 119 -8.75 -20.26 -18.53
N VAL A 120 -9.58 -20.57 -17.56
CA VAL A 120 -9.73 -19.77 -16.36
C VAL A 120 -8.83 -20.34 -15.27
N ARG A 121 -8.22 -19.46 -14.46
CA ARG A 121 -7.20 -19.82 -13.47
C ARG A 121 -7.55 -19.40 -12.04
N LEU A 122 -8.69 -18.71 -11.87
CA LEU A 122 -9.24 -18.37 -10.55
C LEU A 122 -10.77 -18.22 -10.66
N VAL A 123 -11.46 -18.37 -9.52
CA VAL A 123 -12.85 -17.99 -9.41
C VAL A 123 -12.98 -16.49 -9.59
N GLY A 124 -13.87 -16.04 -10.48
CA GLY A 124 -14.01 -14.63 -10.82
C GLY A 124 -13.21 -14.16 -12.03
N ASP A 125 -12.45 -15.05 -12.68
CA ASP A 125 -11.73 -14.73 -13.93
C ASP A 125 -12.71 -14.21 -15.00
N ALA A 126 -12.36 -13.14 -15.70
CA ALA A 126 -13.21 -12.54 -16.72
C ALA A 126 -13.19 -13.38 -17.99
N VAL A 127 -14.36 -13.79 -18.47
CA VAL A 127 -14.52 -14.70 -19.63
C VAL A 127 -15.16 -14.03 -20.83
N ALA A 128 -16.16 -13.19 -20.57
CA ALA A 128 -16.81 -12.39 -21.60
C ALA A 128 -17.25 -11.05 -21.00
N ALA A 129 -17.50 -10.07 -21.87
CA ALA A 129 -18.08 -8.80 -21.48
C ALA A 129 -19.30 -8.50 -22.37
N VAL A 130 -20.42 -8.15 -21.74
CA VAL A 130 -21.65 -7.78 -22.43
C VAL A 130 -21.86 -6.29 -22.31
N ILE A 131 -22.06 -5.62 -23.45
CA ILE A 131 -22.26 -4.19 -23.50
C ILE A 131 -23.72 -3.94 -23.90
N GLY A 132 -24.46 -3.22 -23.06
CA GLY A 132 -25.86 -2.85 -23.28
C GLY A 132 -26.07 -1.33 -23.34
N ASP A 133 -27.16 -0.90 -23.94
CA ASP A 133 -27.59 0.49 -23.91
C ASP A 133 -28.12 0.91 -22.53
N THR A 134 -28.50 -0.06 -21.72
CA THR A 134 -28.81 0.07 -20.29
C THR A 134 -28.06 -0.98 -19.48
N LEU A 135 -27.89 -0.72 -18.19
CA LEU A 135 -27.28 -1.71 -17.27
C LEU A 135 -28.12 -2.99 -17.22
N ALA A 136 -29.46 -2.88 -17.22
CA ALA A 136 -30.36 -4.02 -17.20
C ALA A 136 -30.21 -4.89 -18.44
N ALA A 137 -30.13 -4.32 -19.64
CA ALA A 137 -29.88 -5.07 -20.87
C ALA A 137 -28.51 -5.78 -20.86
N ALA A 138 -27.47 -5.12 -20.33
CA ALA A 138 -26.17 -5.74 -20.18
C ALA A 138 -26.19 -6.91 -19.19
N GLN A 139 -26.91 -6.79 -18.07
CA GLN A 139 -27.08 -7.85 -17.07
C GLN A 139 -27.85 -9.06 -17.64
N GLU A 140 -29.02 -8.84 -18.26
CA GLU A 140 -29.79 -9.89 -18.92
C GLU A 140 -28.97 -10.58 -20.03
N GLY A 141 -28.22 -9.80 -20.80
CA GLY A 141 -27.33 -10.34 -21.81
C GLY A 141 -26.20 -11.18 -21.20
N ALA A 142 -25.66 -10.76 -20.07
CA ALA A 142 -24.58 -11.50 -19.37
C ALA A 142 -25.08 -12.84 -18.82
N GLU A 143 -26.29 -12.88 -18.28
CA GLU A 143 -26.94 -14.13 -17.82
C GLU A 143 -27.24 -15.11 -18.99
N ALA A 144 -27.41 -14.59 -20.21
CA ALA A 144 -27.68 -15.40 -21.39
C ALA A 144 -26.42 -15.93 -22.09
N VAL A 145 -25.21 -15.58 -21.61
CA VAL A 145 -23.95 -16.17 -22.11
C VAL A 145 -23.76 -17.56 -21.52
N GLU A 146 -23.61 -18.56 -22.38
CA GLU A 146 -23.35 -19.94 -21.97
C GLU A 146 -21.86 -20.30 -22.21
N VAL A 147 -21.17 -20.78 -21.17
CA VAL A 147 -19.77 -21.18 -21.26
C VAL A 147 -19.63 -22.67 -20.95
N ASP A 148 -19.05 -23.41 -21.89
CA ASP A 148 -18.73 -24.84 -21.70
C ASP A 148 -17.34 -24.96 -21.05
N TYR A 149 -17.33 -25.34 -19.78
CA TYR A 149 -16.13 -25.54 -18.99
C TYR A 149 -15.77 -27.01 -18.84
N GLN A 150 -14.49 -27.30 -18.93
CA GLN A 150 -13.91 -28.55 -18.45
C GLN A 150 -13.12 -28.28 -17.17
N PRO A 151 -13.64 -28.60 -15.99
CA PRO A 151 -12.92 -28.40 -14.74
C PRO A 151 -11.57 -29.12 -14.72
N LEU A 152 -10.59 -28.48 -14.09
CA LEU A 152 -9.24 -28.98 -13.85
C LEU A 152 -8.96 -28.97 -12.34
N PRO A 153 -8.04 -29.78 -11.84
CA PRO A 153 -7.55 -29.66 -10.47
C PRO A 153 -7.00 -28.26 -10.21
N ALA A 154 -7.28 -27.72 -9.02
CA ALA A 154 -6.82 -26.41 -8.58
C ALA A 154 -5.90 -26.54 -7.36
N VAL A 155 -5.04 -25.55 -7.15
CA VAL A 155 -4.21 -25.39 -5.96
C VAL A 155 -4.32 -23.96 -5.44
N THR A 156 -4.74 -23.80 -4.19
CA THR A 156 -4.95 -22.49 -3.56
C THR A 156 -4.01 -22.24 -2.38
N GLU A 157 -3.60 -23.30 -1.68
CA GLU A 157 -2.70 -23.20 -0.53
C GLU A 157 -1.24 -22.95 -0.97
N THR A 158 -0.61 -21.96 -0.39
CA THR A 158 0.76 -21.52 -0.71
C THR A 158 1.78 -22.65 -0.67
N THR A 159 1.79 -23.44 0.40
CA THR A 159 2.75 -24.54 0.57
C THR A 159 2.44 -25.76 -0.32
N ALA A 160 1.17 -25.93 -0.72
CA ALA A 160 0.78 -27.03 -1.59
C ALA A 160 1.26 -26.84 -3.04
N THR A 161 1.48 -25.60 -3.48
CA THR A 161 1.89 -25.30 -4.86
C THR A 161 3.21 -25.94 -5.27
N LEU A 162 4.13 -26.15 -4.31
CA LEU A 162 5.48 -26.69 -4.56
C LEU A 162 5.58 -28.20 -4.26
N LYS A 163 4.51 -28.86 -3.82
CA LYS A 163 4.52 -30.30 -3.55
C LYS A 163 4.59 -31.10 -4.85
N PRO A 164 5.27 -32.26 -4.85
CA PRO A 164 5.24 -33.17 -6.00
C PRO A 164 3.79 -33.52 -6.39
N GLY A 165 3.45 -33.39 -7.67
CA GLY A 165 2.10 -33.66 -8.18
C GLY A 165 1.09 -32.52 -7.97
N ALA A 166 1.48 -31.36 -7.48
CA ALA A 166 0.62 -30.19 -7.40
C ALA A 166 0.03 -29.82 -8.77
N PRO A 167 -1.22 -29.38 -8.86
CA PRO A 167 -1.77 -28.82 -10.09
C PRO A 167 -0.92 -27.65 -10.59
N ILE A 168 -0.62 -27.66 -11.90
CA ILE A 168 0.18 -26.59 -12.53
C ILE A 168 -0.76 -25.52 -13.07
N VAL A 169 -0.55 -24.27 -12.62
CA VAL A 169 -1.39 -23.13 -13.03
C VAL A 169 -1.01 -22.63 -14.42
N TRP A 170 0.31 -22.61 -14.70
CA TRP A 170 0.89 -22.15 -15.97
C TRP A 170 1.96 -23.12 -16.47
N GLU A 171 1.59 -24.05 -17.36
CA GLU A 171 2.49 -25.10 -17.84
C GLU A 171 3.68 -24.56 -18.65
N ASP A 172 3.46 -23.48 -19.39
CA ASP A 172 4.43 -22.83 -20.28
C ASP A 172 5.29 -21.76 -19.59
N VAL A 173 4.75 -21.10 -18.54
CA VAL A 173 5.43 -20.01 -17.85
C VAL A 173 6.12 -20.48 -16.57
N ALA A 174 5.40 -21.22 -15.74
CA ALA A 174 5.85 -21.67 -14.42
C ALA A 174 5.52 -23.15 -14.21
N PRO A 175 6.19 -24.08 -14.89
CA PRO A 175 5.87 -25.53 -14.90
C PRO A 175 6.04 -26.21 -13.53
N THR A 176 6.56 -25.52 -12.54
CA THR A 176 6.65 -25.94 -11.14
C THR A 176 5.88 -25.02 -10.20
N ASN A 177 5.03 -24.14 -10.71
CA ASN A 177 4.39 -23.00 -10.01
C ASN A 177 5.38 -21.99 -9.41
N LEU A 178 6.70 -22.19 -9.51
CA LEU A 178 7.72 -21.30 -8.96
C LEU A 178 8.06 -20.18 -9.94
N CYS A 179 7.92 -18.93 -9.50
CA CYS A 179 8.18 -17.73 -10.29
C CYS A 179 9.47 -17.01 -9.91
N VAL A 180 9.82 -17.06 -8.63
CA VAL A 180 11.02 -16.44 -8.05
C VAL A 180 11.64 -17.40 -7.04
N ASP A 181 12.98 -17.52 -7.07
CA ASP A 181 13.79 -18.16 -6.02
C ASP A 181 15.06 -17.31 -5.81
N ALA A 182 14.99 -16.43 -4.83
CA ALA A 182 16.00 -15.41 -4.58
C ALA A 182 16.62 -15.57 -3.20
N HIS A 183 17.92 -15.28 -3.09
CA HIS A 183 18.64 -15.28 -1.83
C HIS A 183 19.11 -13.86 -1.48
N MET A 184 19.00 -13.49 -0.19
CA MET A 184 19.54 -12.26 0.37
C MET A 184 20.36 -12.55 1.61
N GLY A 185 21.43 -11.76 1.83
CA GLY A 185 22.33 -11.92 2.99
C GLY A 185 23.44 -12.91 2.74
N ASP A 186 24.05 -13.42 3.83
CA ASP A 186 25.23 -14.31 3.81
C ASP A 186 24.91 -15.64 4.53
N ALA A 187 24.73 -16.70 3.75
CA ALA A 187 24.43 -18.04 4.26
C ALA A 187 25.55 -18.59 5.14
N ALA A 188 26.83 -18.43 4.72
CA ALA A 188 27.97 -19.00 5.46
C ALA A 188 28.18 -18.29 6.81
N ALA A 189 28.09 -16.95 6.84
CA ALA A 189 28.17 -16.18 8.08
C ALA A 189 27.00 -16.53 9.02
N THR A 190 25.80 -16.73 8.46
CA THR A 190 24.62 -17.12 9.23
C THR A 190 24.77 -18.51 9.81
N ASP A 191 25.19 -19.50 9.04
CA ASP A 191 25.45 -20.87 9.53
C ASP A 191 26.52 -20.88 10.64
N ALA A 192 27.56 -20.06 10.50
CA ALA A 192 28.57 -19.89 11.55
C ALA A 192 27.99 -19.26 12.83
N ALA A 193 27.04 -18.33 12.71
CA ALA A 193 26.33 -17.76 13.85
C ALA A 193 25.47 -18.81 14.56
N PHE A 194 24.72 -19.62 13.82
CA PHE A 194 23.89 -20.70 14.37
C PHE A 194 24.73 -21.78 15.09
N LYS A 195 25.92 -22.11 14.56
CA LYS A 195 26.84 -23.08 15.23
C LYS A 195 27.34 -22.58 16.59
N ARG A 196 27.37 -21.27 16.85
CA ARG A 196 27.81 -20.66 18.10
C ARG A 196 26.65 -20.34 19.05
N ALA A 197 25.41 -20.53 18.59
CA ALA A 197 24.24 -20.18 19.37
C ALA A 197 24.04 -21.12 20.55
N GLU A 198 23.79 -20.56 21.75
CA GLU A 198 23.31 -21.30 22.92
C GLU A 198 21.80 -21.56 22.80
N HIS A 199 21.07 -20.61 22.17
CA HIS A 199 19.62 -20.64 22.05
C HIS A 199 19.21 -20.45 20.61
N VAL A 200 18.21 -21.22 20.17
CA VAL A 200 17.55 -21.05 18.88
C VAL A 200 16.04 -21.04 19.07
N ALA A 201 15.42 -19.94 18.68
CA ALA A 201 13.98 -19.85 18.54
C ALA A 201 13.59 -20.10 17.08
N SER A 202 12.59 -20.95 16.85
CA SER A 202 12.11 -21.32 15.53
C SER A 202 10.62 -21.01 15.41
N LEU A 203 10.23 -20.47 14.28
CA LEU A 203 8.85 -20.12 13.94
C LEU A 203 8.50 -20.71 12.57
N ARG A 204 7.32 -21.34 12.50
CA ARG A 204 6.65 -21.69 11.26
C ARG A 204 5.28 -21.03 11.30
N THR A 205 4.91 -20.26 10.27
CA THR A 205 3.66 -19.50 10.28
C THR A 205 3.18 -19.16 8.87
N GLN A 206 1.87 -18.90 8.76
CA GLN A 206 1.21 -18.38 7.56
C GLN A 206 0.58 -17.03 7.88
N VAL A 207 0.97 -15.98 7.15
CA VAL A 207 0.25 -14.71 7.18
C VAL A 207 -0.96 -14.81 6.28
N ASN A 208 -2.14 -14.61 6.82
CA ASN A 208 -3.41 -14.78 6.13
C ASN A 208 -3.61 -13.78 4.97
N ARG A 209 -4.23 -14.25 3.90
CA ARG A 209 -4.61 -13.45 2.73
C ARG A 209 -5.76 -12.51 3.08
N VAL A 210 -5.68 -11.26 2.60
CA VAL A 210 -6.72 -10.23 2.81
C VAL A 210 -6.99 -9.45 1.54
N THR A 211 -8.12 -8.73 1.48
CA THR A 211 -8.45 -7.77 0.44
C THR A 211 -8.49 -6.34 1.00
N GLY A 212 -8.23 -5.35 0.15
CA GLY A 212 -8.15 -3.94 0.58
C GLY A 212 -9.49 -3.30 0.93
N VAL A 213 -10.56 -3.84 0.47
CA VAL A 213 -11.95 -3.42 0.68
C VAL A 213 -12.15 -1.89 0.72
N PRO A 214 -11.75 -1.12 -0.30
CA PRO A 214 -12.12 0.30 -0.38
C PRO A 214 -13.65 0.45 -0.34
N LEU A 215 -14.14 1.49 0.35
CA LEU A 215 -15.60 1.72 0.43
C LEU A 215 -16.21 2.05 -0.94
N GLU A 216 -15.50 2.78 -1.77
CA GLU A 216 -15.85 2.98 -3.19
C GLU A 216 -15.48 1.72 -3.98
N PRO A 217 -16.44 0.98 -4.59
CA PRO A 217 -16.14 -0.06 -5.56
C PRO A 217 -15.43 0.54 -6.79
N ARG A 218 -14.66 -0.29 -7.52
CA ARG A 218 -14.02 0.17 -8.75
C ARG A 218 -15.06 0.54 -9.82
N SER A 219 -14.79 1.60 -10.55
CA SER A 219 -15.55 1.98 -11.72
C SER A 219 -14.64 2.60 -12.79
N VAL A 220 -15.10 2.59 -14.01
CA VAL A 220 -14.45 3.25 -15.14
C VAL A 220 -15.50 3.76 -16.12
N VAL A 221 -15.25 4.95 -16.67
CA VAL A 221 -15.99 5.47 -17.83
C VAL A 221 -14.97 5.79 -18.91
N CYS A 222 -15.09 5.17 -20.06
CA CYS A 222 -14.18 5.37 -21.16
C CYS A 222 -14.91 5.92 -22.39
N GLN A 223 -14.36 6.96 -23.01
CA GLN A 223 -14.79 7.50 -24.29
C GLN A 223 -13.65 7.42 -25.30
N TYR A 224 -13.98 7.10 -26.55
CA TYR A 224 -13.05 7.13 -27.68
C TYR A 224 -13.52 8.15 -28.70
N ASP A 225 -12.66 9.09 -29.09
CA ASP A 225 -12.89 10.00 -30.20
C ASP A 225 -12.21 9.45 -31.47
N GLY A 226 -13.00 9.01 -32.43
CA GLY A 226 -12.50 8.43 -33.69
C GLY A 226 -11.85 9.44 -34.63
N ARG A 227 -12.04 10.76 -34.39
CA ARG A 227 -11.47 11.81 -35.26
C ARG A 227 -9.99 12.01 -35.04
N ASP A 228 -9.55 11.88 -33.79
CA ASP A 228 -8.14 12.02 -33.39
C ASP A 228 -7.53 10.72 -32.84
N GLY A 229 -8.35 9.66 -32.74
CA GLY A 229 -7.90 8.36 -32.24
C GLY A 229 -7.58 8.33 -30.74
N ARG A 230 -8.23 9.19 -29.95
CA ARG A 230 -7.89 9.43 -28.56
C ARG A 230 -8.90 8.87 -27.58
N PHE A 231 -8.38 8.28 -26.51
CA PHE A 231 -9.17 7.82 -25.36
C PHE A 231 -9.20 8.87 -24.26
N THR A 232 -10.39 9.09 -23.66
CA THR A 232 -10.55 9.77 -22.38
C THR A 232 -11.13 8.78 -21.38
N VAL A 233 -10.40 8.52 -20.29
CA VAL A 233 -10.73 7.52 -19.29
C VAL A 233 -10.89 8.17 -17.92
N TYR A 234 -12.06 8.05 -17.34
CA TYR A 234 -12.32 8.41 -15.96
C TYR A 234 -12.20 7.15 -15.12
N CYS A 235 -11.28 7.14 -14.15
CA CYS A 235 -11.06 5.99 -13.28
C CYS A 235 -10.37 6.42 -11.99
N GLY A 236 -10.85 5.94 -10.85
CA GLY A 236 -10.25 6.19 -9.55
C GLY A 236 -8.96 5.40 -9.35
N GLY A 237 -7.89 6.08 -8.93
CA GLY A 237 -6.61 5.44 -8.61
C GLY A 237 -5.55 6.48 -8.25
N ASP A 238 -4.46 6.07 -7.61
CA ASP A 238 -3.43 6.97 -7.11
C ASP A 238 -2.30 7.25 -8.12
N ASN A 239 -2.38 6.70 -9.34
CA ASN A 239 -1.34 6.82 -10.35
C ASN A 239 -1.91 6.89 -11.77
N SER A 240 -2.52 8.00 -12.12
CA SER A 240 -3.12 8.22 -13.45
C SER A 240 -2.10 8.14 -14.59
N VAL A 241 -0.86 8.58 -14.37
CA VAL A 241 0.21 8.53 -15.39
C VAL A 241 0.57 7.08 -15.74
N ARG A 242 0.69 6.19 -14.75
CA ARG A 242 0.95 4.77 -15.01
C ARG A 242 -0.25 4.10 -15.67
N GLN A 243 -1.46 4.35 -15.17
CA GLN A 243 -2.71 3.82 -15.75
C GLN A 243 -2.85 4.20 -17.23
N LYS A 244 -2.50 5.44 -17.58
CA LYS A 244 -2.40 5.91 -18.97
C LYS A 244 -1.45 5.04 -19.79
N ARG A 245 -0.25 4.78 -19.29
CA ARG A 245 0.78 3.97 -19.95
C ARG A 245 0.36 2.50 -20.08
N ASP A 246 -0.29 1.96 -19.05
CA ASP A 246 -0.78 0.59 -19.05
C ASP A 246 -1.88 0.40 -20.08
N LEU A 247 -2.85 1.31 -20.14
CA LEU A 247 -3.89 1.29 -21.17
C LEU A 247 -3.28 1.40 -22.58
N ALA A 248 -2.32 2.29 -22.77
CA ALA A 248 -1.66 2.45 -24.08
C ALA A 248 -0.99 1.14 -24.52
N LYS A 249 -0.30 0.42 -23.62
CA LYS A 249 0.28 -0.89 -23.90
C LYS A 249 -0.78 -1.94 -24.23
N VAL A 250 -1.84 -2.03 -23.42
CA VAL A 250 -2.96 -2.95 -23.64
C VAL A 250 -3.62 -2.73 -25.00
N MET A 251 -3.79 -1.48 -25.41
CA MET A 251 -4.43 -1.11 -26.67
C MET A 251 -3.47 -1.05 -27.87
N ASN A 252 -2.17 -1.30 -27.66
CA ASN A 252 -1.12 -1.17 -28.69
C ASN A 252 -1.12 0.20 -29.37
N ILE A 253 -1.13 1.28 -28.57
CA ILE A 253 -1.13 2.68 -29.03
C ILE A 253 -0.08 3.50 -28.28
N GLU A 254 0.23 4.69 -28.80
CA GLU A 254 1.11 5.62 -28.09
C GLU A 254 0.42 6.23 -26.87
N PRO A 255 1.14 6.47 -25.75
CA PRO A 255 0.56 7.03 -24.53
C PRO A 255 -0.10 8.41 -24.69
N ASP A 256 0.31 9.21 -25.63
CA ASP A 256 -0.29 10.52 -25.92
C ASP A 256 -1.73 10.42 -26.46
N ARG A 257 -2.12 9.25 -26.96
CA ARG A 257 -3.49 8.92 -27.38
C ARG A 257 -4.43 8.62 -26.19
N VAL A 258 -3.93 8.69 -24.97
CA VAL A 258 -4.73 8.42 -23.77
C VAL A 258 -4.70 9.62 -22.82
N ARG A 259 -5.88 10.12 -22.46
CA ARG A 259 -6.08 11.00 -21.30
C ARG A 259 -6.72 10.20 -20.18
N PHE A 260 -6.07 10.15 -19.04
CA PHE A 260 -6.56 9.49 -17.86
C PHE A 260 -6.92 10.53 -16.79
N ILE A 261 -8.11 10.42 -16.18
CA ILE A 261 -8.64 11.40 -15.24
C ILE A 261 -9.07 10.66 -13.97
N ALA A 262 -8.30 10.83 -12.88
CA ALA A 262 -8.70 10.46 -11.55
C ALA A 262 -9.15 11.72 -10.80
N ARG A 263 -10.32 11.65 -10.16
CA ARG A 263 -10.88 12.72 -9.31
C ARG A 263 -10.80 12.30 -7.86
N ASP A 264 -11.87 12.49 -7.09
CA ASP A 264 -11.95 11.96 -5.73
C ASP A 264 -11.93 10.42 -5.75
N VAL A 265 -11.21 9.80 -4.82
CA VAL A 265 -11.04 8.35 -4.74
C VAL A 265 -11.40 7.88 -3.35
N GLY A 266 -12.38 6.97 -3.26
CA GLY A 266 -12.95 6.46 -2.01
C GLY A 266 -12.17 5.29 -1.40
N GLY A 267 -10.85 5.45 -1.26
CA GLY A 267 -9.91 4.47 -0.74
C GLY A 267 -9.13 3.75 -1.82
N ASN A 268 -7.87 3.43 -1.52
CA ASN A 268 -6.98 2.72 -2.43
C ASN A 268 -6.25 1.57 -1.73
N PHE A 269 -5.56 1.87 -0.64
CA PHE A 269 -4.79 0.96 0.22
C PHE A 269 -3.74 0.10 -0.52
N GLY A 270 -3.39 0.47 -1.76
CA GLY A 270 -2.40 -0.20 -2.60
C GLY A 270 -3.00 -1.17 -3.63
N THR A 271 -4.08 -1.86 -3.32
CA THR A 271 -4.71 -2.81 -4.25
C THR A 271 -5.32 -2.14 -5.48
N ARG A 272 -5.83 -0.91 -5.37
CA ARG A 272 -6.39 -0.12 -6.49
C ARG A 272 -5.36 0.69 -7.29
N ASN A 273 -4.09 0.55 -6.98
CA ASN A 273 -3.03 1.24 -7.72
C ASN A 273 -2.74 0.63 -9.12
N TRP A 274 -3.28 -0.52 -9.41
CA TRP A 274 -2.92 -1.33 -10.57
C TRP A 274 -3.97 -1.22 -11.67
N PHE A 275 -3.56 -1.57 -12.90
CA PHE A 275 -4.48 -1.68 -14.01
C PHE A 275 -5.29 -2.97 -13.87
N TYR A 276 -6.59 -2.91 -14.17
CA TYR A 276 -7.51 -4.04 -14.07
C TYR A 276 -8.13 -4.36 -15.44
N PRO A 277 -8.52 -5.63 -15.69
CA PRO A 277 -9.13 -6.03 -16.94
C PRO A 277 -10.29 -5.16 -17.40
N GLU A 278 -11.16 -4.77 -16.46
CA GLU A 278 -12.37 -4.00 -16.75
C GLU A 278 -12.07 -2.60 -17.33
N TYR A 279 -10.93 -2.01 -16.97
CA TYR A 279 -10.52 -0.72 -17.52
C TYR A 279 -10.18 -0.84 -19.01
N GLY A 280 -9.46 -1.91 -19.37
CA GLY A 280 -9.17 -2.23 -20.77
C GLY A 280 -10.40 -2.65 -21.55
N ILE A 281 -11.31 -3.43 -20.96
CA ILE A 281 -12.59 -3.85 -21.57
C ILE A 281 -13.43 -2.62 -21.91
N ALA A 282 -13.60 -1.67 -20.99
CA ALA A 282 -14.38 -0.45 -21.23
C ALA A 282 -13.76 0.40 -22.36
N ALA A 283 -12.44 0.52 -22.40
CA ALA A 283 -11.74 1.24 -23.46
C ALA A 283 -11.89 0.55 -24.83
N TRP A 284 -11.68 -0.76 -24.87
CA TRP A 284 -11.84 -1.57 -26.07
C TRP A 284 -13.28 -1.51 -26.61
N ALA A 285 -14.29 -1.68 -25.75
CA ALA A 285 -15.69 -1.57 -26.10
C ALA A 285 -16.06 -0.15 -26.60
N ALA A 286 -15.55 0.90 -25.96
CA ALA A 286 -15.79 2.27 -26.38
C ALA A 286 -15.25 2.55 -27.79
N LYS A 287 -14.07 2.04 -28.13
CA LYS A 287 -13.50 2.12 -29.48
C LYS A 287 -14.34 1.36 -30.51
N LYS A 288 -14.76 0.14 -30.16
CA LYS A 288 -15.52 -0.74 -31.06
C LYS A 288 -16.92 -0.22 -31.37
N LEU A 289 -17.57 0.42 -30.40
CA LEU A 289 -18.94 0.93 -30.51
C LEU A 289 -19.02 2.43 -30.94
N GLY A 290 -17.93 3.17 -30.84
CA GLY A 290 -17.92 4.60 -31.10
C GLY A 290 -18.76 5.43 -30.11
N ARG A 291 -18.96 4.92 -28.89
CA ARG A 291 -19.74 5.61 -27.84
C ARG A 291 -19.11 5.35 -26.45
N PRO A 292 -19.37 6.21 -25.45
CA PRO A 292 -18.81 5.99 -24.11
C PRO A 292 -19.30 4.67 -23.52
N VAL A 293 -18.42 3.99 -22.76
CA VAL A 293 -18.75 2.76 -22.02
C VAL A 293 -18.42 2.95 -20.55
N LYS A 294 -19.39 2.63 -19.69
CA LYS A 294 -19.27 2.66 -18.25
C LYS A 294 -19.32 1.23 -17.70
N TRP A 295 -18.45 0.94 -16.74
CA TRP A 295 -18.53 -0.24 -15.90
C TRP A 295 -18.39 0.18 -14.43
N THR A 296 -19.21 -0.41 -13.57
CA THR A 296 -19.16 -0.21 -12.12
C THR A 296 -19.28 -1.56 -11.44
N GLN A 297 -18.34 -1.84 -10.56
CA GLN A 297 -18.22 -3.08 -9.81
C GLN A 297 -19.30 -3.16 -8.73
N THR A 298 -19.91 -4.33 -8.55
CA THR A 298 -20.69 -4.64 -7.35
C THR A 298 -19.76 -4.99 -6.18
N ARG A 299 -20.26 -4.94 -4.95
CA ARG A 299 -19.45 -5.32 -3.78
C ARG A 299 -19.04 -6.81 -3.83
N SER A 300 -19.91 -7.69 -4.29
CA SER A 300 -19.58 -9.10 -4.45
C SER A 300 -18.50 -9.34 -5.51
N GLU A 301 -18.55 -8.60 -6.64
CA GLU A 301 -17.47 -8.65 -7.61
C GLU A 301 -16.16 -8.13 -7.04
N ALA A 302 -16.19 -7.13 -6.13
CA ALA A 302 -14.99 -6.61 -5.50
C ALA A 302 -14.25 -7.70 -4.70
N PHE A 303 -14.97 -8.54 -3.97
CA PHE A 303 -14.36 -9.67 -3.27
C PHE A 303 -13.74 -10.68 -4.22
N LEU A 304 -14.36 -10.96 -5.36
CA LEU A 304 -13.90 -11.96 -6.33
C LEU A 304 -12.77 -11.46 -7.23
N ALA A 305 -12.77 -10.18 -7.60
CA ALA A 305 -11.96 -9.66 -8.71
C ALA A 305 -10.95 -8.58 -8.33
N ASP A 306 -11.01 -8.01 -7.12
CA ASP A 306 -9.97 -7.10 -6.67
C ASP A 306 -8.69 -7.87 -6.33
N TYR A 307 -7.54 -7.25 -6.61
CA TYR A 307 -6.27 -7.80 -6.17
C TYR A 307 -6.23 -7.83 -4.65
N GLN A 308 -5.65 -8.91 -4.13
CA GLN A 308 -5.55 -9.19 -2.71
C GLN A 308 -4.14 -8.87 -2.21
N GLY A 309 -3.91 -8.98 -0.91
CA GLY A 309 -2.61 -8.76 -0.31
C GLY A 309 -2.21 -9.86 0.66
N ARG A 310 -0.96 -9.85 1.11
CA ARG A 310 -0.39 -10.80 2.06
C ARG A 310 -0.24 -12.21 1.44
N ASP A 311 -0.62 -13.26 2.19
CA ASP A 311 -0.48 -14.67 1.83
C ASP A 311 0.98 -15.10 1.71
N LEU A 312 1.66 -15.10 2.84
CA LEU A 312 3.06 -15.46 2.93
C LEU A 312 3.23 -16.57 3.98
N TYR A 313 3.83 -17.67 3.56
CA TYR A 313 4.31 -18.72 4.46
C TYR A 313 5.77 -18.46 4.81
N ALA A 314 6.13 -18.69 6.07
CA ALA A 314 7.48 -18.47 6.57
C ALA A 314 7.94 -19.59 7.50
N GLU A 315 9.17 -20.06 7.30
CA GLU A 315 9.97 -20.78 8.27
C GLU A 315 11.15 -19.91 8.64
N ALA A 316 11.29 -19.55 9.91
CA ALA A 316 12.32 -18.62 10.34
C ALA A 316 12.91 -19.02 11.68
N GLU A 317 14.19 -18.72 11.88
CA GLU A 317 14.93 -19.03 13.09
C GLU A 317 15.81 -17.87 13.52
N LEU A 318 15.85 -17.61 14.82
CA LEU A 318 16.68 -16.61 15.47
C LEU A 318 17.67 -17.29 16.43
N ALA A 319 18.95 -17.07 16.18
CA ALA A 319 20.06 -17.58 16.99
C ALA A 319 20.50 -16.53 18.03
N LEU A 320 20.63 -16.94 19.29
CA LEU A 320 21.07 -16.09 20.39
C LEU A 320 22.23 -16.74 21.19
N ASP A 321 23.05 -15.91 21.80
CA ASP A 321 23.99 -16.36 22.78
C ASP A 321 23.33 -16.57 24.17
N LYS A 322 24.10 -17.05 25.16
CA LYS A 322 23.63 -17.27 26.53
C LYS A 322 23.07 -16.01 27.21
N ALA A 323 23.55 -14.84 26.84
CA ALA A 323 23.11 -13.55 27.38
C ALA A 323 21.88 -12.98 26.67
N GLY A 324 21.43 -13.60 25.57
CA GLY A 324 20.33 -13.13 24.76
C GLY A 324 20.72 -12.12 23.66
N ASN A 325 22.02 -11.99 23.33
CA ASN A 325 22.41 -11.20 22.17
C ASN A 325 22.08 -11.96 20.89
N PHE A 326 21.51 -11.30 19.89
CA PHE A 326 21.20 -11.88 18.60
C PHE A 326 22.48 -12.13 17.81
N LEU A 327 22.65 -13.34 17.33
CA LEU A 327 23.81 -13.78 16.56
C LEU A 327 23.52 -13.91 15.08
N GLY A 328 22.33 -14.36 14.72
CA GLY A 328 21.94 -14.59 13.33
C GLY A 328 20.46 -14.84 13.16
N LEU A 329 19.96 -14.54 11.96
CA LEU A 329 18.58 -14.79 11.52
C LEU A 329 18.61 -15.54 10.19
N ARG A 330 17.82 -16.61 10.06
CA ARG A 330 17.58 -17.25 8.76
C ARG A 330 16.11 -17.48 8.53
N ALA A 331 15.68 -17.36 7.26
CA ALA A 331 14.30 -17.59 6.89
C ALA A 331 14.17 -18.19 5.50
N ASP A 332 13.13 -18.99 5.30
CA ASP A 332 12.61 -19.46 4.03
C ASP A 332 11.17 -18.95 3.90
N LEU A 333 10.94 -18.11 2.89
CA LEU A 333 9.70 -17.39 2.64
C LEU A 333 9.07 -17.87 1.35
N ILE A 334 7.75 -18.13 1.35
CA ILE A 334 6.98 -18.44 0.15
C ILE A 334 5.80 -17.47 0.07
N SER A 335 5.85 -16.58 -0.91
CA SER A 335 4.76 -15.63 -1.19
C SER A 335 3.89 -16.14 -2.32
N ASN A 336 2.59 -16.18 -2.09
CA ASN A 336 1.61 -16.55 -3.09
C ASN A 336 1.19 -15.33 -3.92
N VAL A 337 1.55 -15.31 -5.21
CA VAL A 337 1.21 -14.19 -6.10
C VAL A 337 -0.13 -14.35 -6.81
N GLY A 338 -0.86 -15.45 -6.55
CA GLY A 338 -2.12 -15.78 -7.21
C GLY A 338 -1.95 -16.31 -8.63
N ALA A 339 -3.01 -16.29 -9.41
CA ALA A 339 -3.02 -16.90 -10.75
C ALA A 339 -2.21 -16.09 -11.78
N TYR A 340 -2.08 -14.79 -11.55
CA TYR A 340 -1.41 -13.85 -12.45
C TYR A 340 -0.42 -12.99 -11.68
N THR A 341 0.74 -12.74 -12.25
CA THR A 341 1.77 -11.92 -11.61
C THR A 341 1.52 -10.44 -11.88
N VAL A 342 1.35 -9.66 -10.83
CA VAL A 342 1.24 -8.20 -10.90
C VAL A 342 2.58 -7.57 -10.53
N ILE A 343 3.17 -7.98 -9.40
CA ILE A 343 4.41 -7.43 -8.86
C ILE A 343 4.96 -8.34 -7.75
N TYR A 344 6.29 -8.29 -7.51
CA TYR A 344 6.96 -9.05 -6.45
C TYR A 344 7.39 -8.20 -5.23
N VAL A 345 6.95 -6.95 -5.15
CA VAL A 345 7.30 -6.01 -4.07
C VAL A 345 6.96 -6.54 -2.67
N PRO A 346 5.81 -7.20 -2.38
CA PRO A 346 5.56 -7.71 -1.04
C PRO A 346 6.64 -8.68 -0.55
N LEU A 347 7.06 -9.65 -1.37
CA LEU A 347 8.13 -10.58 -1.05
C LEU A 347 9.48 -9.88 -0.86
N MET A 348 9.81 -8.94 -1.75
CA MET A 348 11.05 -8.16 -1.67
C MET A 348 11.12 -7.38 -0.34
N LYS A 349 10.04 -6.69 0.03
CA LYS A 349 9.96 -5.92 1.28
C LYS A 349 10.04 -6.80 2.52
N THR A 350 9.37 -7.95 2.52
CA THR A 350 9.50 -8.91 3.63
C THR A 350 10.96 -9.37 3.77
N SER A 351 11.61 -9.70 2.65
CA SER A 351 12.97 -10.22 2.66
C SER A 351 14.00 -9.20 3.15
N GLU A 352 13.99 -7.98 2.62
CA GLU A 352 15.00 -6.96 2.94
C GLU A 352 14.86 -6.33 4.33
N LEU A 353 13.63 -6.33 4.92
CA LEU A 353 13.33 -5.73 6.22
C LEU A 353 13.20 -6.74 7.36
N LEU A 354 13.48 -8.03 7.13
CA LEU A 354 13.23 -9.07 8.12
C LEU A 354 14.03 -8.87 9.42
N THR A 355 15.17 -8.16 9.38
CA THR A 355 15.94 -7.81 10.58
C THR A 355 15.33 -6.70 11.43
N SER A 356 14.29 -6.03 10.93
CA SER A 356 13.60 -4.93 11.62
C SER A 356 14.59 -3.88 12.15
N VAL A 357 14.34 -3.33 13.33
CA VAL A 357 15.18 -2.34 14.02
C VAL A 357 16.32 -2.96 14.85
N TYR A 358 16.60 -4.25 14.66
CA TYR A 358 17.53 -4.97 15.52
C TYR A 358 18.92 -5.12 14.91
N HIS A 359 19.93 -5.07 15.78
CA HIS A 359 21.30 -5.37 15.43
C HIS A 359 21.47 -6.89 15.29
N LEU A 360 21.78 -7.32 14.08
CA LEU A 360 22.08 -8.70 13.73
C LEU A 360 23.41 -8.75 12.97
N PRO A 361 24.41 -9.51 13.46
CA PRO A 361 25.68 -9.67 12.76
C PRO A 361 25.58 -10.41 11.44
N ALA A 362 24.62 -11.35 11.33
CA ALA A 362 24.41 -12.15 10.12
C ALA A 362 22.94 -12.42 9.89
N ALA A 363 22.54 -12.47 8.63
CA ALA A 363 21.20 -12.92 8.22
C ALA A 363 21.26 -13.57 6.84
N PHE A 364 20.37 -14.55 6.63
CA PHE A 364 20.12 -15.15 5.34
C PHE A 364 18.64 -15.40 5.11
N VAL A 365 18.13 -14.97 3.97
CA VAL A 365 16.72 -15.13 3.58
C VAL A 365 16.65 -15.75 2.20
N ARG A 366 15.93 -16.85 2.07
CA ARG A 366 15.46 -17.37 0.80
C ARG A 366 14.03 -16.90 0.56
N GLY A 367 13.82 -16.13 -0.50
CA GLY A 367 12.50 -15.63 -0.89
C GLY A 367 12.01 -16.33 -2.16
N ARG A 368 10.86 -17.01 -2.05
CA ARG A 368 10.21 -17.69 -3.18
C ARG A 368 8.86 -17.08 -3.47
N ALA A 369 8.50 -16.95 -4.75
CA ALA A 369 7.17 -16.54 -5.18
C ALA A 369 6.54 -17.66 -6.01
N VAL A 370 5.27 -17.97 -5.73
CA VAL A 370 4.54 -19.06 -6.38
C VAL A 370 3.21 -18.58 -6.94
N VAL A 371 2.81 -19.15 -8.09
CA VAL A 371 1.44 -19.00 -8.61
C VAL A 371 0.50 -20.04 -8.02
N SER A 372 -0.78 -19.68 -7.89
CA SER A 372 -1.87 -20.55 -7.39
C SER A 372 -3.19 -20.14 -8.04
N ASN A 373 -4.24 -20.94 -7.86
CA ASN A 373 -5.57 -20.64 -8.40
C ASN A 373 -6.37 -19.68 -7.48
N THR A 374 -5.75 -18.54 -7.14
CA THR A 374 -6.35 -17.49 -6.31
C THR A 374 -6.23 -16.13 -6.98
N SER A 375 -6.94 -15.10 -6.49
CA SER A 375 -6.78 -13.73 -6.98
C SER A 375 -5.31 -13.28 -6.92
N PRO A 376 -4.84 -12.50 -7.90
CA PRO A 376 -3.50 -11.93 -7.86
C PRO A 376 -3.25 -11.15 -6.58
N THR A 377 -2.03 -11.23 -6.02
CA THR A 377 -1.63 -10.36 -4.93
C THR A 377 -0.93 -9.12 -5.45
N ALA A 378 -1.22 -8.01 -4.79
CA ALA A 378 -0.61 -6.71 -5.00
C ALA A 378 -0.21 -6.10 -3.64
N PRO A 379 0.57 -5.02 -3.62
CA PRO A 379 0.81 -4.29 -2.39
C PRO A 379 -0.52 -3.91 -1.71
N TYR A 380 -0.70 -4.38 -0.48
CA TYR A 380 -1.73 -3.90 0.44
C TYR A 380 -1.04 -3.17 1.57
N ARG A 381 -1.58 -2.07 2.05
CA ARG A 381 -1.00 -1.11 3.01
C ARG A 381 0.17 -1.68 3.81
N SER A 382 1.33 -1.08 3.64
CA SER A 382 2.63 -1.53 4.19
C SER A 382 3.30 -2.75 3.52
N ALA A 383 2.68 -3.40 2.54
CA ALA A 383 3.20 -4.42 1.60
C ALA A 383 4.51 -5.13 2.01
N GLY A 384 4.42 -6.29 2.65
CA GLY A 384 5.57 -7.11 3.07
C GLY A 384 6.19 -6.73 4.43
N ARG A 385 6.02 -5.48 4.89
CA ARG A 385 6.57 -5.02 6.17
C ARG A 385 5.82 -5.60 7.37
N PRO A 386 4.47 -5.69 7.39
CA PRO A 386 3.77 -6.38 8.47
C PRO A 386 4.17 -7.83 8.60
N GLU A 387 4.41 -8.51 7.47
CA GLU A 387 4.89 -9.89 7.44
C GLU A 387 6.30 -10.00 8.08
N ALA A 388 7.21 -9.10 7.71
CA ALA A 388 8.56 -9.07 8.27
C ALA A 388 8.55 -8.78 9.78
N MET A 389 7.80 -7.77 10.21
CA MET A 389 7.67 -7.43 11.63
C MET A 389 7.01 -8.55 12.42
N PHE A 390 5.97 -9.17 11.87
CA PHE A 390 5.31 -10.32 12.50
C PHE A 390 6.28 -11.47 12.75
N ILE A 391 7.05 -11.87 11.75
CA ILE A 391 8.01 -12.97 11.88
C ILE A 391 9.06 -12.62 12.94
N MET A 392 9.71 -11.47 12.85
CA MET A 392 10.79 -11.09 13.75
C MET A 392 10.31 -10.93 15.20
N GLU A 393 9.23 -10.22 15.43
CA GLU A 393 8.69 -9.92 16.75
C GLU A 393 8.09 -11.15 17.44
N ARG A 394 7.56 -12.11 16.64
CA ARG A 394 7.15 -13.42 17.17
C ARG A 394 8.36 -14.25 17.61
N LEU A 395 9.43 -14.30 16.83
CA LEU A 395 10.67 -15.00 17.20
C LEU A 395 11.25 -14.44 18.49
N ILE A 396 11.24 -13.12 18.69
CA ILE A 396 11.73 -12.47 19.90
C ILE A 396 10.88 -12.88 21.13
N ASP A 397 9.55 -12.81 21.02
CA ASP A 397 8.64 -13.19 22.11
C ASP A 397 8.72 -14.69 22.43
N MET A 398 8.86 -15.55 21.42
CA MET A 398 9.08 -16.98 21.60
C MET A 398 10.43 -17.26 22.29
N ALA A 399 11.49 -16.56 21.88
CA ALA A 399 12.81 -16.66 22.53
C ALA A 399 12.73 -16.22 24.00
N ALA A 400 12.08 -15.08 24.26
CA ALA A 400 11.92 -14.56 25.61
C ALA A 400 11.20 -15.58 26.51
N LYS A 401 10.06 -16.11 26.09
CA LYS A 401 9.29 -17.12 26.82
C LYS A 401 10.07 -18.43 27.02
N LYS A 402 10.66 -18.96 25.93
CA LYS A 402 11.32 -20.26 25.93
C LYS A 402 12.58 -20.30 26.76
N PHE A 403 13.36 -19.21 26.77
CA PHE A 403 14.67 -19.15 27.42
C PHE A 403 14.70 -18.29 28.69
N GLY A 404 13.55 -17.77 29.12
CA GLY A 404 13.39 -17.03 30.38
C GLY A 404 13.95 -15.61 30.37
N PHE A 405 13.99 -14.96 29.22
CA PHE A 405 14.34 -13.54 29.11
C PHE A 405 13.11 -12.65 29.33
N ASP A 406 13.35 -11.47 29.92
CA ASP A 406 12.33 -10.41 29.89
C ASP A 406 12.10 -9.90 28.47
N ARG A 407 10.83 -9.70 28.09
CA ARG A 407 10.41 -9.34 26.74
C ARG A 407 10.93 -7.97 26.29
N ILE A 408 10.92 -7.00 27.20
CA ILE A 408 11.39 -5.63 26.92
C ILE A 408 12.92 -5.58 26.93
N GLU A 409 13.56 -6.21 27.93
CA GLU A 409 15.00 -6.21 28.03
C GLU A 409 15.70 -6.95 26.89
N LEU A 410 15.09 -8.04 26.38
CA LEU A 410 15.61 -8.75 25.21
C LEU A 410 15.60 -7.85 23.95
N ARG A 411 14.55 -7.04 23.77
CA ARG A 411 14.46 -6.05 22.70
C ARG A 411 15.47 -4.91 22.91
N ARG A 412 15.49 -4.32 24.10
CA ARG A 412 16.39 -3.22 24.47
C ARG A 412 17.86 -3.56 24.21
N ARG A 413 18.26 -4.78 24.51
CA ARG A 413 19.64 -5.29 24.34
C ARG A 413 20.05 -5.33 22.87
N ASN A 414 19.13 -5.68 22.00
CA ASN A 414 19.43 -5.98 20.61
C ASN A 414 19.00 -4.87 19.62
N ILE A 415 18.33 -3.83 20.07
CA ILE A 415 17.93 -2.72 19.22
C ILE A 415 19.16 -1.97 18.70
N VAL A 416 19.17 -1.56 17.43
CA VAL A 416 20.24 -0.74 16.85
C VAL A 416 20.37 0.58 17.61
N ARG A 417 21.56 0.88 18.10
CA ARG A 417 21.82 2.09 18.89
C ARG A 417 21.90 3.32 18.02
N ASP A 418 21.49 4.48 18.55
CA ASP A 418 21.48 5.76 17.84
C ASP A 418 22.87 6.15 17.30
N ASN A 419 23.94 5.84 18.04
CA ASN A 419 25.32 6.12 17.66
C ASN A 419 25.89 5.15 16.60
N ALA A 420 25.13 4.14 16.19
CA ALA A 420 25.51 3.24 15.09
C ALA A 420 25.03 3.72 13.72
N MET A 421 24.29 4.84 13.68
CA MET A 421 23.79 5.41 12.42
C MET A 421 24.89 6.14 11.64
N PRO A 422 24.91 6.02 10.30
CA PRO A 422 24.06 5.16 9.48
C PRO A 422 24.38 3.67 9.66
N TYR A 423 23.33 2.83 9.82
CA TYR A 423 23.47 1.41 10.08
C TYR A 423 23.19 0.56 8.85
N ARG A 424 24.15 -0.25 8.41
CA ARG A 424 23.99 -1.22 7.33
C ARG A 424 23.49 -2.56 7.89
N THR A 425 22.32 -2.99 7.43
CA THR A 425 21.77 -4.29 7.78
C THR A 425 22.50 -5.43 7.05
N PRO A 426 22.51 -6.66 7.59
CA PRO A 426 23.09 -7.81 6.89
C PRO A 426 22.31 -8.21 5.62
N LEU A 427 21.10 -7.70 5.42
CA LEU A 427 20.27 -7.91 4.22
C LEU A 427 20.44 -6.81 3.17
N GLY A 428 21.33 -5.83 3.39
CA GLY A 428 21.76 -4.88 2.37
C GLY A 428 21.18 -3.47 2.45
N LEU A 429 20.20 -3.20 3.31
CA LEU A 429 19.68 -1.84 3.55
C LEU A 429 20.64 -1.02 4.39
N THR A 430 20.56 0.30 4.27
CA THR A 430 21.30 1.24 5.13
C THR A 430 20.31 2.23 5.73
N TYR A 431 20.05 2.10 7.04
CA TYR A 431 19.25 3.05 7.78
C TYR A 431 20.03 4.34 7.98
N ASP A 432 19.48 5.44 7.50
CA ASP A 432 20.16 6.76 7.48
C ASP A 432 20.25 7.40 8.86
N SER A 433 19.23 7.21 9.68
CA SER A 433 19.08 7.80 11.01
C SER A 433 17.93 7.12 11.76
N GLY A 434 17.87 7.27 13.08
CA GLY A 434 16.80 6.77 13.92
C GLY A 434 17.18 6.70 15.40
N THR A 435 16.17 6.78 16.28
CA THR A 435 16.29 6.62 17.73
C THR A 435 15.30 5.53 18.17
N PHE A 436 15.50 4.31 17.65
CA PHE A 436 14.55 3.19 17.80
C PHE A 436 14.28 2.85 19.26
N GLY A 437 15.33 2.85 20.08
CA GLY A 437 15.22 2.62 21.52
C GLY A 437 14.31 3.62 22.21
N ARG A 438 14.38 4.92 21.82
CA ARG A 438 13.53 5.97 22.40
C ARG A 438 12.06 5.74 22.06
N ALA A 439 11.75 5.33 20.83
CA ALA A 439 10.37 5.03 20.44
C ALA A 439 9.78 3.88 21.29
N MET A 440 10.57 2.82 21.51
CA MET A 440 10.17 1.70 22.36
C MET A 440 9.98 2.13 23.82
N GLU A 441 10.93 2.89 24.41
CA GLU A 441 10.79 3.36 25.80
C GLU A 441 9.58 4.28 25.98
N ASN A 442 9.30 5.16 25.00
CA ASN A 442 8.15 6.04 25.07
C ASN A 442 6.84 5.23 25.09
N VAL A 443 6.70 4.23 24.20
CA VAL A 443 5.45 3.43 24.16
C VAL A 443 5.30 2.54 25.40
N VAL A 444 6.39 1.94 25.90
CA VAL A 444 6.40 1.11 27.13
C VAL A 444 5.91 1.93 28.33
N LYS A 445 6.44 3.16 28.49
CA LYS A 445 6.02 4.08 29.54
C LYS A 445 4.56 4.53 29.35
N ARG A 446 4.18 4.88 28.12
CA ARG A 446 2.86 5.42 27.80
C ARG A 446 1.75 4.37 27.97
N ALA A 447 2.03 3.11 27.63
CA ALA A 447 1.14 1.97 27.82
C ALA A 447 1.11 1.47 29.29
N ASP A 448 1.89 2.06 30.18
CA ASP A 448 2.03 1.59 31.57
C ASP A 448 2.32 0.07 31.62
N TRP A 449 3.38 -0.34 30.90
CA TRP A 449 3.74 -1.76 30.80
C TRP A 449 3.93 -2.42 32.19
N ASP A 450 4.56 -1.72 33.12
CA ASP A 450 4.85 -2.24 34.46
C ASP A 450 3.57 -2.42 35.31
N GLY A 451 2.51 -1.66 35.04
CA GLY A 451 1.20 -1.82 35.67
C GLY A 451 0.35 -2.98 35.11
N PHE A 452 0.81 -3.62 34.01
CA PHE A 452 0.04 -4.70 33.36
C PHE A 452 -0.26 -5.90 34.25
N PRO A 453 0.65 -6.42 35.11
CA PRO A 453 0.35 -7.54 36.00
C PRO A 453 -0.87 -7.30 36.90
N ALA A 454 -1.06 -6.08 37.42
CA ALA A 454 -2.24 -5.73 38.22
C ALA A 454 -3.52 -5.75 37.37
N ARG A 455 -3.47 -5.22 36.13
CA ARG A 455 -4.59 -5.26 35.19
C ARG A 455 -4.95 -6.70 34.78
N LYS A 456 -3.97 -7.55 34.55
CA LYS A 456 -4.16 -8.98 34.28
C LYS A 456 -4.81 -9.72 35.46
N ALA A 457 -4.37 -9.44 36.69
CA ALA A 457 -4.96 -10.03 37.89
C ALA A 457 -6.41 -9.56 38.13
N GLU A 458 -6.74 -8.32 37.78
CA GLU A 458 -8.10 -7.79 37.87
C GLU A 458 -9.02 -8.43 36.82
N ALA A 459 -8.57 -8.56 35.57
CA ALA A 459 -9.32 -9.24 34.51
C ALA A 459 -9.64 -10.70 34.90
N ARG A 460 -8.68 -11.39 35.51
CA ARG A 460 -8.88 -12.78 36.02
C ARG A 460 -9.98 -12.86 37.07
N LYS A 461 -10.16 -11.84 37.92
CA LYS A 461 -11.30 -11.79 38.89
C LYS A 461 -12.66 -11.69 38.21
N ARG A 462 -12.68 -11.13 36.99
CA ARG A 462 -13.88 -11.06 36.14
C ARG A 462 -14.06 -12.27 35.23
N GLY A 463 -13.23 -13.32 35.38
CA GLY A 463 -13.25 -14.50 34.52
C GLY A 463 -12.69 -14.27 33.12
N LYS A 464 -11.91 -13.22 32.88
CA LYS A 464 -11.30 -12.90 31.59
C LYS A 464 -9.79 -13.22 31.57
N LEU A 465 -9.29 -13.58 30.38
CA LEU A 465 -7.87 -13.79 30.15
C LEU A 465 -7.32 -12.53 29.49
N ARG A 466 -6.47 -11.77 30.19
CA ARG A 466 -5.88 -10.54 29.65
C ARG A 466 -4.45 -10.77 29.22
N GLY A 467 -4.07 -10.26 28.05
CA GLY A 467 -2.74 -10.33 27.52
C GLY A 467 -2.27 -9.01 26.93
N ILE A 468 -0.94 -8.83 26.90
CA ILE A 468 -0.27 -7.65 26.35
C ILE A 468 0.75 -8.06 25.28
N GLY A 469 0.75 -7.34 24.16
CA GLY A 469 1.69 -7.53 23.07
C GLY A 469 2.44 -6.25 22.75
N ILE A 470 3.69 -6.38 22.29
CA ILE A 470 4.51 -5.27 21.81
C ILE A 470 5.15 -5.65 20.49
N SER A 471 5.34 -4.66 19.62
CA SER A 471 6.09 -4.79 18.39
C SER A 471 6.81 -3.48 18.06
N ASN A 472 8.13 -3.55 17.89
CA ASN A 472 8.86 -2.51 17.17
C ASN A 472 8.64 -2.68 15.69
N PHE A 473 8.79 -1.60 14.92
CA PHE A 473 8.68 -1.68 13.47
C PHE A 473 9.56 -0.66 12.77
N ILE A 474 9.86 -0.96 11.51
CA ILE A 474 10.49 -0.08 10.56
C ILE A 474 9.82 -0.23 9.19
N GLU A 475 9.71 0.87 8.50
CA GLU A 475 9.21 0.99 7.14
C GLU A 475 10.34 1.37 6.19
N ILE A 476 10.11 1.21 4.89
CA ILE A 476 10.96 1.79 3.84
C ILE A 476 10.10 2.55 2.86
N THR A 477 10.38 3.83 2.66
CA THR A 477 9.74 4.63 1.61
C THR A 477 10.47 4.43 0.30
N SER A 478 9.79 3.91 -0.70
CA SER A 478 10.35 3.59 -2.01
C SER A 478 9.24 3.56 -3.08
N GLY A 479 9.34 2.68 -4.06
CA GLY A 479 8.36 2.51 -5.13
C GLY A 479 8.77 3.23 -6.40
N PHE A 480 7.84 3.61 -7.27
CA PHE A 480 8.17 4.30 -8.52
C PHE A 480 8.94 5.58 -8.24
N PRO A 481 10.20 5.70 -8.68
CA PRO A 481 11.11 6.70 -8.11
C PRO A 481 10.92 8.11 -8.66
N LEU A 482 10.37 8.28 -9.87
CA LEU A 482 10.23 9.58 -10.51
C LEU A 482 9.07 10.38 -9.94
N GLU A 483 9.30 11.66 -9.65
CA GLU A 483 8.23 12.64 -9.38
C GLU A 483 8.52 13.96 -10.07
N ARG A 484 7.46 14.66 -10.52
CA ARG A 484 7.53 15.98 -11.15
C ARG A 484 6.48 16.90 -10.55
N THR A 485 6.84 18.16 -10.41
CA THR A 485 5.90 19.24 -10.09
C THR A 485 6.06 20.41 -11.05
N GLU A 486 4.97 21.14 -11.22
CA GLU A 486 4.95 22.46 -11.87
C GLU A 486 4.18 23.41 -10.97
N ILE A 487 4.79 24.52 -10.59
CA ILE A 487 4.18 25.55 -9.72
C ILE A 487 4.14 26.85 -10.51
N SER A 488 2.95 27.49 -10.56
CA SER A 488 2.78 28.76 -11.23
C SER A 488 1.88 29.72 -10.45
N LEU A 489 2.27 31.00 -10.42
CA LEU A 489 1.49 32.04 -9.77
C LEU A 489 0.53 32.69 -10.77
N GLN A 490 -0.73 32.82 -10.35
CA GLN A 490 -1.82 33.46 -11.09
C GLN A 490 -2.13 34.80 -10.41
N PRO A 491 -1.49 35.93 -10.81
CA PRO A 491 -1.52 37.16 -10.06
C PRO A 491 -2.91 37.81 -9.99
N ASP A 492 -3.74 37.68 -11.02
CA ASP A 492 -5.07 38.31 -11.06
C ASP A 492 -6.05 37.66 -10.04
N ASP A 493 -5.90 36.35 -9.82
CA ASP A 493 -6.70 35.61 -8.83
C ASP A 493 -6.00 35.48 -7.47
N GLN A 494 -4.78 35.99 -7.32
CA GLN A 494 -3.89 35.75 -6.16
C GLN A 494 -3.79 34.27 -5.81
N ARG A 495 -3.68 33.40 -6.81
CA ARG A 495 -3.67 31.94 -6.69
C ARG A 495 -2.31 31.36 -7.09
N VAL A 496 -1.94 30.25 -6.46
CA VAL A 496 -0.79 29.42 -6.83
C VAL A 496 -1.29 28.05 -7.25
N ASP A 497 -1.06 27.69 -8.50
CA ASP A 497 -1.36 26.37 -9.04
C ASP A 497 -0.17 25.45 -8.84
N VAL A 498 -0.42 24.28 -8.24
CA VAL A 498 0.58 23.23 -7.98
C VAL A 498 0.14 21.95 -8.68
N VAL A 499 0.84 21.60 -9.75
CA VAL A 499 0.63 20.36 -10.50
C VAL A 499 1.60 19.31 -10.00
N ILE A 500 1.12 18.12 -9.61
CA ILE A 500 1.98 17.02 -9.14
C ILE A 500 1.35 15.66 -9.44
N GLY A 501 2.18 14.61 -9.59
CA GLY A 501 1.76 13.28 -9.99
C GLY A 501 1.16 12.41 -8.89
N THR A 502 1.24 12.83 -7.61
CA THR A 502 0.67 12.08 -6.49
C THR A 502 -0.81 12.44 -6.28
N THR A 503 -1.70 11.50 -6.54
CA THR A 503 -3.14 11.66 -6.31
C THR A 503 -3.53 11.21 -4.91
N ALA A 504 -4.44 11.90 -4.22
CA ALA A 504 -4.96 11.51 -2.92
C ALA A 504 -6.12 10.52 -3.04
N SER A 505 -6.20 9.60 -2.06
CA SER A 505 -7.35 8.73 -1.83
C SER A 505 -7.79 8.75 -0.35
N GLY A 506 -7.66 9.93 0.28
CA GLY A 506 -7.97 10.19 1.68
C GLY A 506 -6.79 10.67 2.54
N GLN A 507 -5.56 10.71 2.00
CA GLN A 507 -4.34 11.07 2.75
C GLN A 507 -4.18 12.58 2.99
N GLY A 508 -5.08 13.43 2.48
CA GLY A 508 -5.05 14.87 2.77
C GLY A 508 -3.97 15.65 2.02
N HIS A 509 -3.63 15.28 0.79
CA HIS A 509 -2.57 15.95 0.01
C HIS A 509 -2.94 17.39 -0.35
N GLU A 510 -4.23 17.70 -0.64
CA GLU A 510 -4.67 19.06 -0.91
C GLU A 510 -4.34 20.01 0.26
N THR A 511 -4.36 19.51 1.48
CA THR A 511 -4.05 20.25 2.69
C THR A 511 -2.56 20.28 2.96
N SER A 512 -1.91 19.11 3.07
CA SER A 512 -0.51 19.03 3.50
C SER A 512 0.47 19.64 2.49
N PHE A 513 0.21 19.49 1.18
CA PHE A 513 1.03 20.13 0.16
C PHE A 513 0.81 21.65 0.12
N ALA A 514 -0.45 22.08 0.30
CA ALA A 514 -0.75 23.52 0.42
C ALA A 514 -0.06 24.17 1.63
N GLN A 515 0.04 23.48 2.78
CA GLN A 515 0.80 23.97 3.94
C GLN A 515 2.27 24.22 3.59
N CYS A 516 2.89 23.28 2.88
CA CYS A 516 4.30 23.43 2.48
C CYS A 516 4.50 24.62 1.53
N VAL A 517 3.72 24.71 0.45
CA VAL A 517 3.88 25.77 -0.56
C VAL A 517 3.51 27.14 0.01
N SER A 518 2.45 27.23 0.83
CA SER A 518 2.06 28.46 1.52
C SER A 518 3.17 28.97 2.42
N GLU A 519 3.80 28.11 3.24
CA GLU A 519 4.92 28.51 4.10
C GLU A 519 6.14 28.95 3.29
N TRP A 520 6.51 28.21 2.23
CA TRP A 520 7.71 28.52 1.45
C TRP A 520 7.57 29.81 0.62
N LEU A 521 6.40 30.03 0.01
CA LEU A 521 6.14 31.26 -0.77
C LEU A 521 5.60 32.42 0.07
N GLY A 522 5.24 32.19 1.34
CA GLY A 522 4.68 33.22 2.21
C GLY A 522 3.32 33.75 1.74
N VAL A 523 2.51 32.93 1.10
CA VAL A 523 1.19 33.27 0.57
C VAL A 523 0.08 32.62 1.42
N PRO A 524 -1.18 33.13 1.38
CA PRO A 524 -2.28 32.51 2.11
C PRO A 524 -2.46 31.04 1.75
N PHE A 525 -2.79 30.21 2.73
CA PHE A 525 -3.03 28.78 2.54
C PHE A 525 -4.16 28.50 1.54
N GLU A 526 -5.20 29.30 1.56
CA GLU A 526 -6.36 29.23 0.67
C GLU A 526 -6.02 29.52 -0.79
N SER A 527 -4.97 30.28 -1.03
CA SER A 527 -4.48 30.63 -2.38
C SER A 527 -3.91 29.43 -3.12
N ILE A 528 -3.55 28.34 -2.43
CA ILE A 528 -2.94 27.17 -3.07
C ILE A 528 -4.02 26.28 -3.66
N ARG A 529 -3.91 25.98 -4.95
CA ARG A 529 -4.73 24.98 -5.67
C ARG A 529 -3.87 23.83 -6.11
N LEU A 530 -4.14 22.64 -5.56
CA LEU A 530 -3.50 21.40 -5.99
C LEU A 530 -4.21 20.85 -7.24
N ILE A 531 -3.44 20.46 -8.24
CA ILE A 531 -3.91 19.85 -9.50
C ILE A 531 -3.24 18.50 -9.66
N THR A 532 -4.04 17.44 -9.63
CA THR A 532 -3.58 16.04 -9.75
C THR A 532 -4.52 15.27 -10.65
N GLY A 533 -4.14 14.06 -11.03
CA GLY A 533 -5.02 13.05 -11.58
C GLY A 533 -5.36 13.17 -13.06
N ASP A 534 -5.24 14.33 -13.69
CA ASP A 534 -5.51 14.55 -15.12
C ASP A 534 -4.21 14.55 -15.94
N THR A 535 -4.02 13.55 -16.79
CA THR A 535 -2.77 13.36 -17.55
C THR A 535 -2.58 14.32 -18.72
N ASP A 536 -3.56 15.20 -19.02
CA ASP A 536 -3.32 16.32 -19.93
C ASP A 536 -2.53 17.43 -19.24
N THR A 537 -2.68 17.57 -17.93
CA THR A 537 -1.93 18.50 -17.10
C THR A 537 -0.74 17.84 -16.44
N VAL A 538 -0.94 16.69 -15.79
CA VAL A 538 0.09 15.93 -15.09
C VAL A 538 0.88 15.08 -16.10
N LYS A 539 2.06 15.53 -16.49
CA LYS A 539 2.88 14.87 -17.52
C LYS A 539 3.60 13.64 -17.00
N GLU A 540 4.14 13.72 -15.78
CA GLU A 540 4.94 12.70 -15.12
C GLU A 540 4.59 12.63 -13.65
N GLY A 541 4.82 11.44 -13.03
CA GLY A 541 4.65 11.24 -11.60
C GLY A 541 4.59 9.76 -11.23
N GLY A 542 5.07 9.45 -10.04
CA GLY A 542 5.11 8.08 -9.51
C GLY A 542 3.81 7.64 -8.84
N GLY A 543 2.90 8.56 -8.52
CA GLY A 543 1.67 8.27 -7.78
C GLY A 543 1.86 8.14 -6.27
N SER A 544 0.78 7.77 -5.57
CA SER A 544 0.69 7.72 -4.10
C SER A 544 0.74 6.29 -3.61
N HIS A 545 1.88 5.85 -3.08
CA HIS A 545 2.10 4.51 -2.52
C HIS A 545 3.41 4.45 -1.74
N SER A 546 3.68 3.36 -1.03
CA SER A 546 4.95 3.10 -0.32
C SER A 546 5.42 4.30 0.52
N ALA A 547 4.49 5.04 1.10
CA ALA A 547 4.73 6.23 1.92
C ALA A 547 5.57 7.35 1.23
N ARG A 548 5.71 7.32 -0.12
CA ARG A 548 6.61 8.21 -0.89
C ARG A 548 6.09 9.63 -1.10
N SER A 549 4.75 9.85 -1.04
CA SER A 549 4.12 11.09 -1.54
C SER A 549 4.68 12.36 -0.90
N MET A 550 4.61 12.50 0.43
CA MET A 550 5.12 13.69 1.13
C MET A 550 6.63 13.84 0.98
N ARG A 551 7.37 12.71 0.96
CA ARG A 551 8.82 12.73 0.82
C ARG A 551 9.23 13.28 -0.55
N MET A 552 8.66 12.79 -1.64
CA MET A 552 8.96 13.26 -2.99
C MET A 552 8.38 14.65 -3.27
N ALA A 553 7.15 14.93 -2.81
CA ALA A 553 6.58 16.26 -2.90
C ALA A 553 7.44 17.32 -2.19
N GLY A 554 7.96 17.01 -0.99
CA GLY A 554 8.88 17.89 -0.25
C GLY A 554 10.14 18.23 -1.04
N ILE A 555 10.68 17.26 -1.81
CA ILE A 555 11.84 17.47 -2.69
C ILE A 555 11.47 18.34 -3.89
N VAL A 556 10.49 17.88 -4.70
CA VAL A 556 10.22 18.53 -5.99
C VAL A 556 9.55 19.90 -5.83
N MET A 557 8.55 20.04 -4.94
CA MET A 557 7.91 21.33 -4.68
C MET A 557 8.83 22.31 -3.98
N GLY A 558 9.66 21.82 -3.02
CA GLY A 558 10.63 22.66 -2.32
C GLY A 558 11.69 23.23 -3.26
N THR A 559 12.16 22.44 -4.23
CA THR A 559 13.10 22.92 -5.25
C THR A 559 12.43 23.90 -6.22
N ALA A 560 11.23 23.58 -6.72
CA ALA A 560 10.50 24.47 -7.61
C ALA A 560 10.20 25.83 -6.95
N THR A 561 9.81 25.85 -5.66
CA THR A 561 9.58 27.10 -4.94
C THR A 561 10.85 27.93 -4.77
N LYS A 562 12.00 27.31 -4.54
CA LYS A 562 13.30 28.02 -4.51
C LYS A 562 13.60 28.66 -5.86
N MET A 563 13.42 27.94 -6.96
CA MET A 563 13.59 28.48 -8.32
C MET A 563 12.66 29.68 -8.59
N ILE A 564 11.41 29.61 -8.12
CA ILE A 564 10.44 30.72 -8.22
C ILE A 564 10.95 31.93 -7.44
N ILE A 565 11.39 31.75 -6.19
CA ILE A 565 11.90 32.86 -5.36
C ILE A 565 13.15 33.51 -5.99
N GLU A 566 14.06 32.69 -6.52
CA GLU A 566 15.26 33.18 -7.21
C GLU A 566 14.91 34.05 -8.44
N LYS A 567 13.98 33.55 -9.30
CA LYS A 567 13.50 34.33 -10.45
C LYS A 567 12.75 35.60 -10.00
N ALA A 568 11.88 35.45 -9.00
CA ALA A 568 11.09 36.56 -8.44
C ALA A 568 11.98 37.65 -7.80
N THR A 569 13.09 37.25 -7.17
CA THR A 569 14.07 38.23 -6.61
C THR A 569 14.69 39.09 -7.70
N GLN A 570 15.02 38.55 -8.86
CA GLN A 570 15.54 39.30 -10.01
C GLN A 570 14.49 40.28 -10.55
N ILE A 571 13.25 39.83 -10.67
CA ILE A 571 12.13 40.68 -11.12
C ILE A 571 11.84 41.78 -10.09
N ALA A 572 11.81 41.45 -8.80
CA ALA A 572 11.60 42.39 -7.71
C ALA A 572 12.70 43.47 -7.68
N ALA A 573 13.96 43.07 -7.87
CA ALA A 573 15.09 44.00 -7.98
C ALA A 573 14.91 44.98 -9.12
N HIS A 574 14.47 44.52 -10.28
CA HIS A 574 14.17 45.40 -11.42
C HIS A 574 12.98 46.34 -11.12
N VAL A 575 11.90 45.84 -10.52
CA VAL A 575 10.74 46.65 -10.13
C VAL A 575 11.08 47.70 -9.07
N LEU A 576 11.95 47.36 -8.14
CA LEU A 576 12.40 48.21 -7.06
C LEU A 576 13.64 49.07 -7.42
N GLU A 577 14.16 48.96 -8.65
CA GLU A 577 15.37 49.64 -9.10
C GLU A 577 16.54 49.43 -8.14
N ALA A 578 16.84 48.16 -7.82
CA ALA A 578 17.86 47.75 -6.87
C ALA A 578 18.72 46.62 -7.43
N SER A 579 19.83 46.30 -6.81
CA SER A 579 20.61 45.09 -7.12
C SER A 579 19.90 43.86 -6.54
N PRO A 580 19.84 42.71 -7.24
CA PRO A 580 19.29 41.47 -6.68
C PRO A 580 19.92 41.05 -5.34
N ALA A 581 21.22 41.38 -5.11
CA ALA A 581 21.94 41.09 -3.88
C ALA A 581 21.42 41.90 -2.66
N ASP A 582 20.75 43.03 -2.93
CA ASP A 582 20.20 43.91 -1.90
C ASP A 582 18.73 43.61 -1.59
N VAL A 583 18.10 42.66 -2.32
CA VAL A 583 16.70 42.26 -2.10
C VAL A 583 16.65 41.03 -1.22
N GLU A 584 15.87 41.09 -0.15
CA GLU A 584 15.58 39.97 0.74
C GLU A 584 14.13 39.52 0.56
N PHE A 585 13.92 38.21 0.53
CA PHE A 585 12.58 37.60 0.50
C PHE A 585 12.19 37.07 1.88
N ALA A 586 11.06 37.49 2.38
CA ALA A 586 10.47 36.93 3.58
C ALA A 586 8.91 37.01 3.54
N LYS A 587 8.23 35.92 3.89
CA LYS A 587 6.76 35.88 4.02
C LYS A 587 6.00 36.48 2.84
N GLY A 588 6.42 36.15 1.61
CA GLY A 588 5.74 36.60 0.37
C GLY A 588 6.09 38.03 -0.06
N VAL A 589 7.06 38.66 0.57
CA VAL A 589 7.45 40.07 0.29
C VAL A 589 8.95 40.16 0.00
N PHE A 590 9.29 40.88 -1.03
CA PHE A 590 10.65 41.28 -1.41
C PHE A 590 10.90 42.68 -0.90
N THR A 591 11.96 42.87 -0.12
CA THR A 591 12.30 44.16 0.53
C THR A 591 13.76 44.52 0.23
N ILE A 592 14.03 45.77 -0.09
CA ILE A 592 15.43 46.26 -0.20
C ILE A 592 16.01 46.40 1.19
N LYS A 593 17.15 45.74 1.45
CA LYS A 593 17.86 45.75 2.74
C LYS A 593 18.03 47.16 3.29
N GLY A 594 17.66 47.34 4.53
CA GLY A 594 17.82 48.64 5.22
C GLY A 594 16.82 49.72 4.79
N THR A 595 15.78 49.39 4.02
CA THR A 595 14.74 50.36 3.59
C THR A 595 13.34 49.84 3.84
N ASP A 596 12.30 50.66 3.62
CA ASP A 596 10.89 50.31 3.61
C ASP A 596 10.34 49.99 2.21
N ARG A 597 11.19 50.06 1.17
CA ARG A 597 10.82 49.76 -0.22
C ARG A 597 10.62 48.24 -0.39
N ARG A 598 9.40 47.85 -0.77
CA ARG A 598 9.01 46.45 -0.84
C ARG A 598 7.97 46.19 -1.95
N VAL A 599 7.88 44.94 -2.40
CA VAL A 599 6.89 44.48 -3.37
C VAL A 599 6.47 43.07 -3.02
N GLY A 600 5.16 42.76 -3.12
CA GLY A 600 4.59 41.45 -2.87
C GLY A 600 4.84 40.46 -4.01
N ILE A 601 4.86 39.17 -3.71
CA ILE A 601 5.13 38.11 -4.69
C ILE A 601 4.10 38.08 -5.84
N PHE A 602 2.82 38.38 -5.59
CA PHE A 602 1.80 38.44 -6.66
C PHE A 602 1.95 39.74 -7.52
N GLU A 603 2.45 40.83 -6.93
CA GLU A 603 2.78 42.03 -7.70
C GLU A 603 3.99 41.80 -8.62
N VAL A 604 4.98 41.05 -8.11
CA VAL A 604 6.13 40.57 -8.90
C VAL A 604 5.68 39.65 -10.02
N ALA A 605 4.76 38.71 -9.73
CA ALA A 605 4.18 37.81 -10.73
C ALA A 605 3.41 38.61 -11.82
N LYS A 606 2.68 39.67 -11.43
CA LYS A 606 2.01 40.56 -12.37
C LYS A 606 3.00 41.37 -13.23
N ALA A 607 4.05 41.89 -12.60
CA ALA A 607 5.11 42.57 -13.30
C ALA A 607 5.77 41.68 -14.38
N ALA A 608 6.01 40.42 -14.08
CA ALA A 608 6.58 39.44 -15.00
C ALA A 608 5.76 39.29 -16.30
N THR A 609 4.42 39.43 -16.23
CA THR A 609 3.53 39.27 -17.39
C THR A 609 3.19 40.57 -18.10
N THR A 610 3.36 41.72 -17.44
CA THR A 610 2.90 43.03 -17.97
C THR A 610 4.01 43.99 -18.35
N ARG A 611 5.22 43.86 -17.78
CA ARG A 611 6.34 44.77 -18.05
C ARG A 611 7.18 44.30 -19.23
N ASN A 612 7.27 45.10 -20.24
CA ASN A 612 8.04 44.84 -21.46
C ASN A 612 9.54 45.26 -21.31
N ASP A 613 9.88 45.99 -20.26
CA ASP A 613 11.26 46.46 -19.94
C ASP A 613 12.06 45.41 -19.15
N LEU A 614 11.42 44.32 -18.71
CA LEU A 614 12.14 43.21 -18.11
C LEU A 614 12.98 42.45 -19.16
N PRO A 615 14.13 41.86 -18.77
CA PRO A 615 14.85 40.85 -19.57
C PRO A 615 13.92 39.75 -20.05
N ARG A 616 14.11 39.28 -21.29
CA ARG A 616 13.20 38.25 -21.88
C ARG A 616 13.02 36.99 -21.05
N GLU A 617 14.11 36.54 -20.42
CA GLU A 617 14.11 35.34 -19.55
C GLU A 617 13.31 35.53 -18.24
N LEU A 618 13.04 36.79 -17.86
CA LEU A 618 12.22 37.12 -16.69
C LEU A 618 10.75 37.37 -17.03
N GLN A 619 10.42 37.55 -18.33
CA GLN A 619 9.05 37.79 -18.77
C GLN A 619 8.23 36.49 -18.78
N GLY A 620 6.90 36.63 -18.74
CA GLY A 620 5.92 35.53 -18.78
C GLY A 620 5.46 35.11 -17.38
N THR A 621 4.79 33.95 -17.31
CA THR A 621 4.26 33.42 -16.04
C THR A 621 5.38 33.17 -15.04
N LEU A 622 5.25 33.73 -13.84
CA LEU A 622 6.14 33.39 -12.72
C LEU A 622 5.83 31.99 -12.24
N GLY A 623 6.71 31.06 -12.55
CA GLY A 623 6.55 29.66 -12.21
C GLY A 623 7.85 28.89 -12.42
N ALA A 624 7.87 27.65 -11.98
CA ALA A 624 8.95 26.68 -12.20
C ALA A 624 8.41 25.25 -12.29
N GLU A 625 9.11 24.44 -13.06
CA GLU A 625 8.94 23.00 -13.06
C GLU A 625 10.22 22.31 -12.55
N TYR A 626 10.04 21.19 -11.85
CA TYR A 626 11.16 20.39 -11.39
C TYR A 626 10.75 18.92 -11.31
N GLN A 627 11.68 18.04 -11.67
CA GLN A 627 11.50 16.59 -11.54
C GLN A 627 12.75 15.95 -10.96
N GLU A 628 12.57 14.89 -10.19
CA GLU A 628 13.68 14.15 -9.61
C GLU A 628 13.34 12.66 -9.43
N MET A 629 14.37 11.83 -9.60
CA MET A 629 14.34 10.41 -9.22
C MET A 629 14.71 10.29 -7.74
N MET A 630 13.98 9.46 -6.99
CA MET A 630 14.34 9.14 -5.61
C MET A 630 15.75 8.55 -5.54
N LYS A 631 16.64 9.17 -4.78
CA LYS A 631 18.05 8.74 -4.61
C LYS A 631 18.27 7.89 -3.37
N PHE A 632 17.48 8.14 -2.33
CA PHE A 632 17.59 7.47 -1.03
C PHE A 632 16.20 7.12 -0.51
N PRO A 633 16.04 5.91 0.06
CA PRO A 633 14.81 5.58 0.78
C PRO A 633 14.72 6.38 2.08
N GLY A 634 13.52 6.47 2.65
CA GLY A 634 13.31 6.92 4.01
C GLY A 634 12.91 5.75 4.89
N PHE A 635 13.16 5.86 6.18
CA PHE A 635 12.84 4.80 7.13
C PHE A 635 11.97 5.35 8.28
N PRO A 636 10.62 5.43 8.11
CA PRO A 636 9.73 5.63 9.24
C PRO A 636 9.82 4.42 10.19
N TYR A 637 9.69 4.65 11.48
CA TYR A 637 9.80 3.60 12.48
C TYR A 637 9.01 3.96 13.74
N GLY A 638 8.80 3.00 14.59
CA GLY A 638 8.10 3.21 15.83
C GLY A 638 7.95 1.94 16.66
N CYS A 639 7.03 2.02 17.61
CA CYS A 639 6.67 0.88 18.45
C CYS A 639 5.19 0.95 18.82
N GLN A 640 4.54 -0.20 18.91
CA GLN A 640 3.13 -0.32 19.28
C GLN A 640 2.95 -1.36 20.38
N VAL A 641 2.06 -1.05 21.32
CA VAL A 641 1.61 -1.95 22.39
C VAL A 641 0.10 -2.09 22.30
N GLY A 642 -0.40 -3.32 22.45
CA GLY A 642 -1.83 -3.60 22.51
C GLY A 642 -2.17 -4.54 23.67
N GLU A 643 -3.30 -4.30 24.33
CA GLU A 643 -3.87 -5.18 25.31
C GLU A 643 -5.17 -5.78 24.81
N VAL A 644 -5.34 -7.08 25.06
CA VAL A 644 -6.56 -7.81 24.71
C VAL A 644 -7.14 -8.51 25.93
N GLU A 645 -8.46 -8.69 25.94
CA GLU A 645 -9.16 -9.61 26.83
C GLU A 645 -9.84 -10.70 26.03
N ILE A 646 -9.76 -11.94 26.51
CA ILE A 646 -10.37 -13.13 25.91
C ILE A 646 -11.39 -13.69 26.89
N ASP A 647 -12.58 -13.98 26.40
CA ASP A 647 -13.58 -14.75 27.12
C ASP A 647 -13.24 -16.26 26.97
N PRO A 648 -12.92 -16.98 28.05
CA PRO A 648 -12.51 -18.37 27.94
C PRO A 648 -13.65 -19.31 27.51
N ASP A 649 -14.92 -18.94 27.69
CA ASP A 649 -16.05 -19.79 27.37
C ASP A 649 -16.37 -19.74 25.86
N THR A 650 -16.17 -18.57 25.24
CA THR A 650 -16.55 -18.31 23.82
C THR A 650 -15.34 -18.15 22.89
N GLY A 651 -14.17 -17.84 23.42
CA GLY A 651 -13.00 -17.42 22.64
C GLY A 651 -13.09 -16.00 22.10
N GLU A 652 -14.11 -15.23 22.46
CA GLU A 652 -14.27 -13.84 22.00
C GLU A 652 -13.10 -12.98 22.47
N LEU A 653 -12.50 -12.23 21.53
CA LEU A 653 -11.38 -11.33 21.78
C LEU A 653 -11.86 -9.88 21.70
N THR A 654 -11.60 -9.14 22.77
CA THR A 654 -11.82 -7.69 22.85
C THR A 654 -10.48 -6.98 22.92
N VAL A 655 -10.25 -5.99 22.08
CA VAL A 655 -9.10 -5.07 22.18
C VAL A 655 -9.39 -4.02 23.23
N VAL A 656 -8.57 -4.00 24.29
CA VAL A 656 -8.79 -3.11 25.45
C VAL A 656 -8.11 -1.78 25.28
N SER A 657 -6.88 -1.79 24.78
CA SER A 657 -6.12 -0.57 24.51
C SER A 657 -5.11 -0.78 23.37
N VAL A 658 -4.82 0.29 22.65
CA VAL A 658 -3.72 0.34 21.68
C VAL A 658 -2.97 1.65 21.89
N THR A 659 -1.67 1.55 22.14
CA THR A 659 -0.75 2.66 22.30
C THR A 659 0.33 2.57 21.23
N MET A 660 0.62 3.68 20.54
CA MET A 660 1.61 3.71 19.46
C MET A 660 2.47 4.97 19.53
N VAL A 661 3.76 4.81 19.30
CA VAL A 661 4.71 5.91 19.04
C VAL A 661 5.26 5.72 17.64
N ASP A 662 5.11 6.76 16.78
CA ASP A 662 5.46 6.73 15.36
C ASP A 662 6.42 7.88 15.03
N ASP A 663 7.62 7.58 14.56
CA ASP A 663 8.56 8.59 14.08
C ASP A 663 8.38 8.83 12.58
N VAL A 664 7.81 9.97 12.26
CA VAL A 664 7.50 10.40 10.90
C VAL A 664 8.56 11.33 10.31
N GLY A 665 9.64 11.59 11.05
CA GLY A 665 10.55 12.69 10.77
C GLY A 665 9.89 14.02 11.14
N ARG A 666 9.90 15.01 10.28
CA ARG A 666 9.16 16.24 10.50
C ARG A 666 7.67 16.06 10.21
N ALA A 667 6.81 16.36 11.17
CA ALA A 667 5.36 16.34 10.99
C ALA A 667 4.90 17.61 10.22
N VAL A 668 4.26 17.41 9.06
CA VAL A 668 3.68 18.52 8.29
C VAL A 668 2.30 18.89 8.80
N ASN A 669 1.45 17.88 9.02
CA ASN A 669 0.14 18.05 9.63
C ASN A 669 -0.11 16.93 10.65
N PRO A 670 0.04 17.19 11.96
CA PRO A 670 -0.14 16.16 13.00
C PRO A 670 -1.53 15.51 13.01
N MET A 671 -2.59 16.28 12.73
CA MET A 671 -3.97 15.74 12.70
C MET A 671 -4.14 14.69 11.60
N ILE A 672 -3.61 14.94 10.40
CA ILE A 672 -3.64 13.99 9.29
C ILE A 672 -2.81 12.74 9.64
N LEU A 673 -1.65 12.92 10.26
CA LEU A 673 -0.77 11.80 10.66
C LEU A 673 -1.44 10.89 11.70
N HIS A 674 -2.07 11.46 12.74
CA HIS A 674 -2.88 10.68 13.69
C HIS A 674 -4.01 9.94 12.99
N GLY A 675 -4.72 10.58 12.04
CA GLY A 675 -5.76 9.93 11.25
C GLY A 675 -5.23 8.76 10.40
N GLN A 676 -4.02 8.89 9.83
CA GLN A 676 -3.37 7.81 9.10
C GLN A 676 -2.96 6.66 10.04
N ALA A 677 -2.40 6.95 11.20
CA ALA A 677 -2.05 5.95 12.22
C ALA A 677 -3.30 5.18 12.67
N HIS A 678 -4.39 5.87 13.03
CA HIS A 678 -5.65 5.25 13.44
C HIS A 678 -6.23 4.33 12.36
N GLY A 679 -6.31 4.81 11.12
CA GLY A 679 -6.78 3.98 10.00
C GLY A 679 -5.86 2.78 9.70
N GLY A 680 -4.55 2.93 9.92
CA GLY A 680 -3.58 1.82 9.80
C GLY A 680 -3.74 0.78 10.90
N ILE A 681 -3.92 1.22 12.16
CA ILE A 681 -4.19 0.34 13.30
C ILE A 681 -5.47 -0.46 13.04
N ALA A 682 -6.56 0.21 12.64
CA ALA A 682 -7.82 -0.46 12.39
C ALA A 682 -7.70 -1.58 11.34
N GLN A 683 -7.00 -1.33 10.23
CA GLN A 683 -6.77 -2.34 9.21
C GLN A 683 -5.84 -3.48 9.68
N GLY A 684 -4.79 -3.16 10.42
CA GLY A 684 -3.87 -4.17 10.92
C GLY A 684 -4.49 -5.08 11.97
N PHE A 685 -5.23 -4.51 12.91
CA PHE A 685 -6.00 -5.27 13.91
C PHE A 685 -7.13 -6.07 13.24
N GLY A 686 -7.82 -5.49 12.26
CA GLY A 686 -8.83 -6.20 11.46
C GLY A 686 -8.26 -7.46 10.83
N GLN A 687 -7.11 -7.36 10.15
CA GLN A 687 -6.39 -8.49 9.59
C GLN A 687 -6.02 -9.52 10.67
N ALA A 688 -5.51 -9.05 11.81
CA ALA A 688 -5.05 -9.94 12.87
C ALA A 688 -6.19 -10.67 13.60
N MET A 689 -7.39 -10.10 13.63
CA MET A 689 -8.50 -10.62 14.42
C MET A 689 -9.56 -11.35 13.60
N MET A 690 -9.87 -10.90 12.37
CA MET A 690 -11.09 -11.32 11.71
C MET A 690 -11.02 -11.43 10.18
N GLU A 691 -10.20 -10.62 9.49
CA GLU A 691 -10.20 -10.57 8.03
C GLU A 691 -9.48 -11.77 7.43
N HIS A 692 -10.11 -12.47 6.50
CA HIS A 692 -9.51 -13.59 5.78
C HIS A 692 -10.17 -13.79 4.42
N ALA A 693 -9.45 -13.59 3.34
CA ALA A 693 -9.85 -13.99 2.00
C ALA A 693 -9.60 -15.50 1.85
N TYR A 694 -10.52 -16.29 2.38
CA TYR A 694 -10.38 -17.75 2.47
C TYR A 694 -10.82 -18.44 1.19
N TYR A 695 -9.95 -19.33 0.68
CA TYR A 695 -10.22 -20.23 -0.43
C TYR A 695 -10.32 -21.66 0.09
N ASP A 696 -11.39 -22.35 -0.30
CA ASP A 696 -11.53 -23.77 -0.01
C ASP A 696 -10.47 -24.57 -0.79
N PRO A 697 -9.61 -25.35 -0.11
CA PRO A 697 -8.53 -26.07 -0.77
C PRO A 697 -9.00 -27.22 -1.68
N GLU A 698 -10.21 -27.75 -1.47
CA GLU A 698 -10.74 -28.85 -2.27
C GLU A 698 -11.38 -28.36 -3.57
N THR A 699 -12.15 -27.29 -3.51
CA THR A 699 -12.93 -26.77 -4.65
C THR A 699 -12.26 -25.57 -5.31
N GLY A 700 -11.34 -24.88 -4.61
CA GLY A 700 -10.76 -23.61 -5.04
C GLY A 700 -11.71 -22.42 -4.96
N GLN A 701 -12.91 -22.60 -4.38
CA GLN A 701 -13.89 -21.53 -4.24
C GLN A 701 -13.45 -20.51 -3.18
N MET A 702 -13.64 -19.23 -3.48
CA MET A 702 -13.49 -18.17 -2.48
C MET A 702 -14.77 -18.10 -1.63
N LEU A 703 -14.66 -18.44 -0.34
CA LEU A 703 -15.81 -18.48 0.57
C LEU A 703 -16.09 -17.16 1.27
N ALA A 704 -15.25 -16.16 1.09
CA ALA A 704 -15.36 -14.82 1.68
C ALA A 704 -15.83 -13.79 0.62
N GLY A 705 -17.04 -13.97 0.10
CA GLY A 705 -17.59 -13.22 -1.04
C GLY A 705 -18.47 -12.01 -0.68
N SER A 706 -18.64 -11.70 0.62
CA SER A 706 -19.49 -10.60 1.10
C SER A 706 -19.00 -10.10 2.46
N PHE A 707 -19.53 -8.96 2.95
CA PHE A 707 -19.27 -8.49 4.31
C PHE A 707 -19.89 -9.39 5.41
N MET A 708 -20.68 -10.38 5.06
CA MET A 708 -21.15 -11.40 6.02
C MET A 708 -20.08 -12.45 6.28
N ASP A 709 -19.24 -12.73 5.29
CA ASP A 709 -18.22 -13.79 5.34
C ASP A 709 -16.81 -13.21 5.56
N TYR A 710 -16.56 -12.02 5.01
CA TYR A 710 -15.34 -11.25 5.20
C TYR A 710 -15.59 -10.14 6.24
N ALA A 711 -15.34 -10.46 7.50
CA ALA A 711 -15.52 -9.50 8.58
C ALA A 711 -14.44 -8.39 8.52
N ILE A 712 -14.86 -7.15 8.76
CA ILE A 712 -13.97 -5.99 8.94
C ILE A 712 -14.29 -5.30 10.27
N PRO A 713 -13.35 -4.56 10.89
CA PRO A 713 -13.62 -3.80 12.11
C PRO A 713 -14.76 -2.78 11.90
N ARG A 714 -15.66 -2.74 12.84
CA ARG A 714 -16.73 -1.75 12.96
C ARG A 714 -16.34 -0.70 14.00
N ALA A 715 -17.12 0.37 14.11
CA ALA A 715 -16.83 1.48 15.01
C ALA A 715 -16.73 1.07 16.49
N ASP A 716 -17.41 0.00 16.89
CA ASP A 716 -17.45 -0.57 18.24
C ASP A 716 -16.44 -1.71 18.45
N THR A 717 -15.75 -2.18 17.40
CA THR A 717 -14.80 -3.31 17.50
C THR A 717 -13.50 -2.91 18.19
N LEU A 718 -13.09 -1.66 18.07
CA LEU A 718 -11.80 -1.16 18.52
C LEU A 718 -11.98 0.03 19.51
N PRO A 719 -11.11 0.13 20.52
CA PRO A 719 -11.13 1.26 21.44
C PRO A 719 -10.60 2.53 20.78
N SER A 720 -10.65 3.64 21.49
CA SER A 720 -9.87 4.83 21.14
C SER A 720 -8.37 4.52 21.22
N PHE A 721 -7.61 5.01 20.28
CA PHE A 721 -6.16 4.78 20.20
C PHE A 721 -5.40 5.92 20.87
N ASP A 722 -4.34 5.57 21.61
CA ASP A 722 -3.39 6.52 22.16
C ASP A 722 -2.14 6.56 21.27
N THR A 723 -2.00 7.63 20.47
CA THR A 723 -0.94 7.77 19.48
C THR A 723 -0.07 9.00 19.74
N GLU A 724 1.24 8.82 19.66
CA GLU A 724 2.24 9.89 19.76
C GLU A 724 3.05 9.98 18.47
N ILE A 725 3.24 11.19 17.97
CA ILE A 725 4.14 11.46 16.85
C ILE A 725 5.47 11.91 17.42
N MET A 726 6.52 11.17 17.06
CA MET A 726 7.90 11.51 17.36
C MET A 726 8.53 12.14 16.11
N GLU A 727 9.33 13.17 16.30
CA GLU A 727 9.96 13.91 15.20
C GLU A 727 11.50 13.85 15.31
N VAL A 728 12.12 12.91 14.57
CA VAL A 728 13.55 12.87 14.32
C VAL A 728 13.78 13.11 12.83
N PRO A 729 14.07 14.35 12.41
CA PRO A 729 14.22 14.66 10.99
C PRO A 729 15.26 13.78 10.30
N THR A 730 14.92 13.25 9.11
CA THR A 730 15.89 12.48 8.32
C THR A 730 16.84 13.42 7.55
N PRO A 731 18.14 13.12 7.51
CA PRO A 731 19.11 13.93 6.75
C PRO A 731 19.00 13.73 5.23
N THR A 732 18.33 12.67 4.77
CA THR A 732 18.19 12.32 3.34
C THR A 732 16.96 12.94 2.67
N ASN A 733 16.27 13.87 3.37
CA ASN A 733 15.15 14.63 2.82
C ASN A 733 15.23 16.10 3.23
N PRO A 734 15.14 17.07 2.29
CA PRO A 734 15.30 18.50 2.62
C PRO A 734 14.23 19.04 3.58
N LEU A 735 13.06 18.44 3.64
CA LEU A 735 12.01 18.78 4.61
C LEU A 735 12.14 18.00 5.93
N GLY A 736 13.04 17.01 5.98
CA GLY A 736 13.23 16.14 7.14
C GLY A 736 12.15 15.08 7.36
N VAL A 737 11.23 14.89 6.41
CA VAL A 737 10.13 13.93 6.53
C VAL A 737 10.58 12.50 6.25
N ARG A 738 10.03 11.54 7.02
CA ARG A 738 10.14 10.10 6.77
C ARG A 738 8.92 9.58 6.05
N ALA A 739 7.80 9.57 6.67
CA ALA A 739 6.43 9.32 6.24
C ALA A 739 5.58 8.81 7.43
N GLY A 740 4.23 8.68 7.26
CA GLY A 740 3.34 8.23 8.33
C GLY A 740 2.05 7.58 7.79
N GLY A 741 2.02 7.16 6.51
CA GLY A 741 0.79 6.64 5.88
C GLY A 741 0.49 5.17 6.16
N GLU A 742 1.49 4.37 6.51
CA GLU A 742 1.40 2.90 6.60
C GLU A 742 1.73 2.36 8.00
N SER A 743 2.37 3.17 8.84
CA SER A 743 2.95 2.79 10.15
C SER A 743 1.99 2.04 11.08
N GLY A 744 0.71 2.44 11.16
CA GLY A 744 -0.26 1.80 12.04
C GLY A 744 -0.53 0.33 11.73
N THR A 745 -0.37 -0.08 10.45
CA THR A 745 -0.61 -1.46 10.00
C THR A 745 0.61 -2.35 10.24
N THR A 746 1.80 -1.78 10.16
CA THR A 746 3.07 -2.53 10.15
C THR A 746 3.31 -3.40 11.39
N PRO A 747 3.13 -2.92 12.63
CA PRO A 747 3.36 -3.71 13.85
C PRO A 747 2.16 -4.56 14.27
N ALA A 748 0.97 -4.29 13.76
CA ALA A 748 -0.30 -4.73 14.35
C ALA A 748 -0.44 -6.27 14.44
N LEU A 749 0.01 -7.01 13.42
CA LEU A 749 -0.07 -8.48 13.43
C LEU A 749 0.71 -9.07 14.60
N ALA A 750 1.93 -8.58 14.82
CA ALA A 750 2.78 -9.03 15.91
C ALA A 750 2.20 -8.62 17.27
N VAL A 751 1.67 -7.41 17.41
CA VAL A 751 1.06 -6.92 18.65
C VAL A 751 -0.09 -7.83 19.08
N VAL A 752 -1.02 -8.12 18.16
CA VAL A 752 -2.19 -8.97 18.47
C VAL A 752 -1.76 -10.41 18.78
N ALA A 753 -0.89 -11.00 17.96
CA ALA A 753 -0.45 -12.38 18.19
C ALA A 753 0.32 -12.51 19.52
N ASN A 754 1.19 -11.54 19.85
CA ASN A 754 1.93 -11.51 21.10
C ASN A 754 0.98 -11.35 22.30
N ALA A 755 -0.05 -10.50 22.18
CA ALA A 755 -1.06 -10.31 23.23
C ALA A 755 -1.93 -11.56 23.44
N VAL A 756 -2.37 -12.21 22.35
CA VAL A 756 -3.12 -13.47 22.43
C VAL A 756 -2.30 -14.57 23.10
N VAL A 757 -1.05 -14.76 22.70
CA VAL A 757 -0.16 -15.77 23.31
C VAL A 757 0.11 -15.47 24.79
N ASP A 758 0.20 -14.20 25.17
CA ASP A 758 0.32 -13.81 26.59
C ASP A 758 -0.97 -14.06 27.39
N ALA A 759 -2.14 -13.80 26.78
CA ALA A 759 -3.44 -14.11 27.40
C ALA A 759 -3.63 -15.60 27.63
N LEU A 760 -3.16 -16.44 26.67
CA LEU A 760 -3.26 -17.88 26.68
C LEU A 760 -2.06 -18.59 27.35
N ALA A 761 -1.30 -17.91 28.19
CA ALA A 761 -0.08 -18.45 28.81
C ALA A 761 -0.35 -19.70 29.64
N ASP A 762 -1.51 -19.79 30.32
CA ASP A 762 -1.94 -20.93 31.14
C ASP A 762 -2.36 -22.16 30.32
N TYR A 763 -2.47 -22.04 29.00
CA TYR A 763 -2.90 -23.11 28.06
C TYR A 763 -1.74 -23.69 27.23
N ASP A 764 -0.49 -23.37 27.57
CA ASP A 764 0.73 -23.81 26.86
C ASP A 764 0.80 -23.40 25.38
N VAL A 765 0.06 -22.35 24.98
CA VAL A 765 0.12 -21.80 23.63
C VAL A 765 1.42 -21.02 23.45
N THR A 766 2.28 -21.47 22.53
CA THR A 766 3.58 -20.84 22.24
C THR A 766 3.55 -19.93 21.02
N HIS A 767 2.66 -20.24 20.08
CA HIS A 767 2.40 -19.44 18.89
C HIS A 767 0.92 -19.51 18.54
N PHE A 768 0.40 -18.51 17.86
CA PHE A 768 -0.98 -18.44 17.43
C PHE A 768 -1.06 -17.98 15.97
N GLU A 769 -1.71 -18.78 15.11
CA GLU A 769 -1.93 -18.46 13.70
C GLU A 769 -3.09 -17.49 13.54
N LEU A 770 -2.83 -16.38 12.83
CA LEU A 770 -3.85 -15.36 12.54
C LEU A 770 -4.77 -15.78 11.37
N PRO A 771 -6.01 -15.25 11.32
CA PRO A 771 -6.63 -14.32 12.26
C PRO A 771 -7.06 -14.98 13.58
N ALA A 772 -7.04 -14.21 14.66
CA ALA A 772 -7.41 -14.62 16.00
C ALA A 772 -8.94 -14.61 16.18
N THR A 773 -9.63 -15.44 15.41
CA THR A 773 -11.10 -15.58 15.51
C THR A 773 -11.51 -16.29 16.80
N PRO A 774 -12.72 -16.04 17.33
CA PRO A 774 -13.23 -16.72 18.54
C PRO A 774 -13.10 -18.23 18.47
N GLU A 775 -13.46 -18.85 17.34
CA GLU A 775 -13.35 -20.29 17.13
C GLU A 775 -11.91 -20.79 17.28
N ARG A 776 -10.93 -20.12 16.65
CA ARG A 776 -9.52 -20.49 16.71
C ARG A 776 -8.96 -20.36 18.12
N ILE A 777 -9.31 -19.27 18.82
CA ILE A 777 -8.93 -19.03 20.21
C ILE A 777 -9.52 -20.11 21.11
N TRP A 778 -10.83 -20.39 20.97
CA TRP A 778 -11.49 -21.43 21.75
C TRP A 778 -10.86 -22.81 21.54
N ARG A 779 -10.58 -23.18 20.28
CA ARG A 779 -9.89 -24.44 19.95
C ARG A 779 -8.47 -24.51 20.53
N ALA A 780 -7.73 -23.39 20.58
CA ALA A 780 -6.41 -23.37 21.19
C ALA A 780 -6.44 -23.63 22.71
N MET A 781 -7.53 -23.25 23.40
CA MET A 781 -7.75 -23.50 24.81
C MET A 781 -8.28 -24.91 25.11
N HIS A 782 -9.17 -25.43 24.27
CA HIS A 782 -9.94 -26.66 24.55
C HIS A 782 -9.57 -27.87 23.69
N GLY A 783 -8.75 -27.69 22.65
CA GLY A 783 -8.38 -28.76 21.73
C GLY A 783 -7.53 -29.85 22.39
N ASN A 784 -7.98 -31.12 22.31
CA ASN A 784 -7.17 -32.27 22.68
C ASN A 784 -5.94 -32.35 21.78
N GLY A 785 -4.72 -32.40 22.34
CA GLY A 785 -3.41 -32.65 21.75
C GLY A 785 -3.15 -32.50 20.24
N ALA A 786 -4.14 -32.77 19.38
CA ALA A 786 -4.10 -32.58 17.94
C ALA A 786 -4.31 -31.11 17.54
N GLY A 787 -5.12 -30.31 18.26
CA GLY A 787 -5.25 -28.84 18.06
C GLY A 787 -4.04 -28.06 18.58
N ARG A 788 -3.35 -28.61 19.60
CA ARG A 788 -2.07 -28.08 20.09
C ARG A 788 -0.92 -28.29 19.08
N ARG A 789 -1.03 -29.27 18.18
CA ARG A 789 -0.02 -29.62 17.17
C ARG A 789 -0.17 -28.90 15.83
N VAL A 790 -1.21 -28.11 15.62
CA VAL A 790 -1.30 -27.26 14.42
C VAL A 790 -0.24 -26.15 14.45
N CYS A 791 0.38 -25.93 15.62
CA CYS A 791 1.44 -24.92 15.81
C CYS A 791 2.82 -25.49 16.20
N THR A 792 2.99 -26.80 16.42
CA THR A 792 4.30 -27.39 16.72
C THR A 792 4.40 -28.84 16.26
N GLU A 793 5.33 -29.12 15.35
CA GLU A 793 5.84 -30.44 14.96
C GLU A 793 4.91 -31.29 14.03
N ARG A 794 5.03 -31.08 12.72
CA ARG A 794 5.14 -32.27 11.87
C ARG A 794 6.62 -32.63 11.81
N SER A 795 6.97 -33.68 12.51
CA SER A 795 8.26 -34.32 12.40
C SER A 795 8.55 -34.61 10.94
N VAL A 796 9.68 -34.10 10.49
CA VAL A 796 10.32 -34.55 9.25
C VAL A 796 10.70 -36.01 9.48
N GLU A 797 9.95 -36.95 8.95
CA GLU A 797 10.49 -38.26 8.63
C GLU A 797 11.40 -38.06 7.43
N THR A 798 12.69 -38.12 7.70
CA THR A 798 13.75 -38.25 6.71
C THR A 798 13.60 -39.59 5.99
N SER A 799 13.35 -39.58 4.70
CA SER A 799 13.75 -40.61 3.76
C SER A 799 14.12 -39.98 2.44
#